data_2aba879b73f543e608b492a360184391
#
_entry.id   2aba879b73f543e608b492a360184391
#
_cell.length_a   1.000
_cell.length_b   1.000
_cell.length_c   1.000
_cell.angle_alpha   90.00
_cell.angle_beta   90.00
_cell.angle_gamma   90.00
#
_symmetry.space_group_name_H-M   'P 1'
#
loop_
_entity.id
_entity.type
_entity.pdbx_description
1 polymer ?
#
loop_
_entity_poly.entity_id
_entity_poly.type
_entity_poly.pdbx_seq_one_letter_code
_entity_poly.pdbx_strand_id
1 'polypeptide(L)'
;MKLIGFLKNAVIGRAHNLSDKKIFHNMSLIALLAWVGLGADGLSSSCYGPEAAFLALGAHTYLSLFVALASIVTIVVICASYSQIIELFPTGGGGYLVASKLLSPTAGVVSGAALLGDYVLTIALSVSSGADAIFSMLPEHYLNHKIGFSAGMVVFLTVLNLRGVKESIVLWVPVFFVFVGTYTFGIIWAIATHFGDLPQIMHGVTSDVQATYIDPQIGLIGMLAVMLRAYGLGAGTYTGIEAVSNAVNTLREPRVQTGKRTMVYMATSLSFVVGGLLLAYLLYHVTQVPGKTLNAVLFEKLTAEWPVNLSKAFVIAAMGSSAALLVIAAQTGFVGGPRVLANMAVDRWMPTRFATLSDRLVTQNGVVIMGIAALLIVVFTSAAVNIMVVLYSINVFVTFSLSQLGMVRHWWQVRATQADWKKKISINGIGLLLTGGILLLLCVVKFDEGGWATLLVTGVIVSLAFWVKRHYRQTQKKLHRLNELVAAALADDAIVKEKTPPPCDVNARTAVFLVNGFNGLGLHTLLAVVRMFPKVYDNYVFLQVGVLDAGNFKGADEVENLREYSQKEVQRFVTYMSKRGFYTEAHIALGTDIVEEAAKLCEVVAEKFPQAQFFAGQLVFKDESFATRWLHNHTVFELQRRLYQNGRAMLILPIQV
;
A
#
# COMPACT_ATOMS: atom_id res chain seq x y z
N MET A 1 21.33 17.56 19.60
CA MET A 1 19.87 17.48 19.39
C MET A 1 19.32 18.56 18.45
N LYS A 2 19.61 19.86 18.61
CA LYS A 2 19.06 20.94 17.74
C LYS A 2 19.41 20.77 16.25
N LEU A 3 20.61 20.33 15.88
CA LEU A 3 21.03 20.11 14.49
C LEU A 3 20.30 18.92 13.84
N ILE A 4 20.11 17.82 14.58
CA ILE A 4 19.35 16.64 14.10
C ILE A 4 17.86 17.01 13.93
N GLY A 5 17.30 17.80 14.85
CA GLY A 5 15.94 18.33 14.72
C GLY A 5 15.78 19.29 13.53
N PHE A 6 16.77 20.13 13.28
CA PHE A 6 16.79 21.02 12.11
C PHE A 6 16.89 20.21 10.81
N LEU A 7 17.79 19.24 10.73
CA LEU A 7 17.90 18.34 9.57
C LEU A 7 16.63 17.49 9.37
N LYS A 8 16.04 16.95 10.44
CA LYS A 8 14.76 16.25 10.39
C LYS A 8 13.67 17.16 9.81
N ASN A 9 13.54 18.40 10.30
CA ASN A 9 12.55 19.35 9.82
C ASN A 9 12.84 19.85 8.38
N ALA A 10 14.10 19.99 8.00
CA ALA A 10 14.48 20.37 6.63
C ALA A 10 14.25 19.23 5.63
N VAL A 11 14.56 17.98 6.02
CA VAL A 11 14.43 16.79 5.15
C VAL A 11 13.03 16.20 5.19
N ILE A 12 12.40 16.08 6.37
CA ILE A 12 11.09 15.40 6.53
C ILE A 12 9.91 16.39 6.61
N GLY A 13 10.15 17.63 7.03
CA GLY A 13 9.13 18.68 7.21
C GLY A 13 8.54 18.74 8.62
N ARG A 14 7.66 19.74 8.87
CA ARG A 14 7.02 19.95 10.18
C ARG A 14 5.88 18.98 10.44
N ALA A 15 5.63 18.63 11.71
CA ALA A 15 4.50 17.80 12.14
C ALA A 15 3.13 18.42 11.73
N HIS A 16 2.16 17.57 11.42
CA HIS A 16 0.78 18.00 11.14
C HIS A 16 0.01 18.21 12.45
N ASN A 17 -0.87 19.22 12.47
CA ASN A 17 -1.75 19.46 13.62
C ASN A 17 -2.98 18.54 13.52
N LEU A 18 -3.05 17.55 14.42
CA LEU A 18 -4.14 16.56 14.46
C LEU A 18 -5.52 17.13 14.80
N SER A 19 -5.57 18.34 15.38
CA SER A 19 -6.82 19.01 15.75
C SER A 19 -7.50 19.75 14.58
N ASP A 20 -6.87 19.84 13.41
CA ASP A 20 -7.43 20.51 12.25
C ASP A 20 -8.39 19.59 11.48
N LYS A 21 -9.70 19.81 11.67
CA LYS A 21 -10.78 19.07 10.97
C LYS A 21 -10.72 19.20 9.44
N LYS A 22 -10.06 20.24 8.91
CA LYS A 22 -9.93 20.46 7.46
C LYS A 22 -8.83 19.58 6.82
N ILE A 23 -7.96 18.96 7.63
CA ILE A 23 -6.89 18.06 7.10
C ILE A 23 -7.48 17.01 6.17
N PHE A 24 -8.53 16.30 6.59
CA PHE A 24 -9.16 15.23 5.79
C PHE A 24 -9.79 15.76 4.50
N HIS A 25 -10.44 16.93 4.55
CA HIS A 25 -11.06 17.53 3.36
C HIS A 25 -10.01 17.98 2.33
N ASN A 26 -8.97 18.67 2.79
CA ASN A 26 -7.88 19.16 1.93
C ASN A 26 -7.03 18.02 1.34
N MET A 27 -7.16 16.83 1.92
CA MET A 27 -6.42 15.62 1.54
C MET A 27 -7.19 14.70 0.59
N SER A 28 -8.48 14.96 0.33
CA SER A 28 -9.33 14.11 -0.49
C SER A 28 -9.26 14.47 -1.98
N LEU A 29 -9.28 13.45 -2.84
CA LEU A 29 -9.15 13.57 -4.29
C LEU A 29 -10.52 13.51 -4.99
N ILE A 30 -10.80 14.47 -5.86
CA ILE A 30 -11.91 14.37 -6.83
C ILE A 30 -11.57 13.34 -7.92
N ALA A 31 -12.56 12.83 -8.63
CA ALA A 31 -12.37 11.75 -9.62
C ALA A 31 -11.30 12.05 -10.67
N LEU A 32 -11.20 13.30 -11.15
CA LEU A 32 -10.17 13.71 -12.11
C LEU A 32 -8.76 13.65 -11.50
N LEU A 33 -8.57 14.18 -10.29
CA LEU A 33 -7.28 14.15 -9.60
C LEU A 33 -6.93 12.72 -9.13
N ALA A 34 -7.93 11.90 -8.81
CA ALA A 34 -7.73 10.50 -8.52
C ALA A 34 -7.29 9.71 -9.77
N TRP A 35 -7.84 10.05 -10.95
CA TRP A 35 -7.38 9.49 -12.22
C TRP A 35 -5.93 9.89 -12.53
N VAL A 36 -5.55 11.15 -12.28
CA VAL A 36 -4.14 11.60 -12.42
C VAL A 36 -3.22 10.93 -11.40
N GLY A 37 -3.62 10.84 -10.13
CA GLY A 37 -2.74 10.38 -9.05
C GLY A 37 -2.71 8.85 -8.86
N LEU A 38 -3.85 8.19 -9.02
CA LEU A 38 -3.98 6.73 -8.81
C LEU A 38 -4.10 5.99 -10.15
N GLY A 39 -4.78 6.57 -11.13
CA GLY A 39 -4.91 5.98 -12.46
C GLY A 39 -3.65 6.11 -13.32
N ALA A 40 -2.71 6.99 -12.94
CA ALA A 40 -1.39 7.08 -13.57
C ALA A 40 -0.63 5.75 -13.51
N ASP A 41 -0.81 4.98 -12.45
CA ASP A 41 -0.20 3.65 -12.29
C ASP A 41 -0.69 2.69 -13.40
N GLY A 42 -2.01 2.59 -13.59
CA GLY A 42 -2.56 1.82 -14.70
C GLY A 42 -2.12 2.31 -16.07
N LEU A 43 -2.14 3.64 -16.31
CA LEU A 43 -1.71 4.21 -17.60
C LEU A 43 -0.23 4.05 -17.88
N SER A 44 0.63 4.11 -16.86
CA SER A 44 2.08 3.92 -17.02
C SER A 44 2.43 2.52 -17.52
N SER A 45 1.59 1.53 -17.26
CA SER A 45 1.76 0.17 -17.77
C SER A 45 1.70 0.09 -19.30
N SER A 46 1.08 1.07 -19.96
CA SER A 46 1.10 1.19 -21.43
C SER A 46 2.48 1.54 -22.00
N CYS A 47 3.42 2.02 -21.17
CA CYS A 47 4.77 2.31 -21.60
C CYS A 47 5.62 1.05 -21.83
N TYR A 48 5.27 -0.10 -21.24
CA TYR A 48 6.03 -1.36 -21.35
C TYR A 48 5.18 -2.58 -21.68
N GLY A 49 3.90 -2.59 -21.30
CA GLY A 49 3.03 -3.77 -21.48
C GLY A 49 2.73 -4.09 -22.95
N PRO A 50 2.24 -3.13 -23.77
CA PRO A 50 2.02 -3.34 -25.19
C PRO A 50 3.29 -3.73 -25.94
N GLU A 51 4.44 -3.14 -25.60
CA GLU A 51 5.75 -3.49 -26.13
C GLU A 51 6.08 -4.98 -25.86
N ALA A 52 5.95 -5.41 -24.61
CA ALA A 52 6.21 -6.80 -24.24
C ALA A 52 5.28 -7.79 -24.97
N ALA A 53 4.00 -7.40 -25.15
CA ALA A 53 3.03 -8.19 -25.91
C ALA A 53 3.40 -8.26 -27.40
N PHE A 54 3.73 -7.12 -28.02
CA PHE A 54 4.04 -7.05 -29.43
C PHE A 54 5.32 -7.81 -29.79
N LEU A 55 6.38 -7.65 -29.01
CA LEU A 55 7.64 -8.37 -29.19
C LEU A 55 7.48 -9.89 -29.05
N ALA A 56 6.57 -10.35 -28.18
CA ALA A 56 6.29 -11.76 -27.98
C ALA A 56 5.59 -12.43 -29.18
N LEU A 57 4.99 -11.67 -30.08
CA LEU A 57 4.41 -12.17 -31.33
C LEU A 57 5.50 -12.59 -32.36
N GLY A 58 6.72 -12.05 -32.24
CA GLY A 58 7.81 -12.36 -33.15
C GLY A 58 7.45 -12.01 -34.60
N ALA A 59 7.48 -13.01 -35.49
CA ALA A 59 7.10 -12.85 -36.90
C ALA A 59 5.57 -12.68 -37.13
N HIS A 60 4.75 -13.01 -36.13
CA HIS A 60 3.28 -13.05 -36.26
C HIS A 60 2.63 -11.74 -35.77
N THR A 61 3.20 -10.57 -36.14
CA THR A 61 2.74 -9.24 -35.67
C THR A 61 1.29 -8.93 -36.04
N TYR A 62 0.74 -9.54 -37.09
CA TYR A 62 -0.68 -9.45 -37.48
C TYR A 62 -1.65 -9.94 -36.39
N LEU A 63 -1.21 -10.82 -35.49
CA LEU A 63 -2.00 -11.28 -34.34
C LEU A 63 -2.17 -10.20 -33.26
N SER A 64 -1.46 -9.05 -33.37
CA SER A 64 -1.54 -7.94 -32.40
C SER A 64 -2.96 -7.38 -32.25
N LEU A 65 -3.78 -7.42 -33.29
CA LEU A 65 -5.19 -6.99 -33.25
C LEU A 65 -6.03 -7.85 -32.29
N PHE A 66 -5.81 -9.15 -32.30
CA PHE A 66 -6.53 -10.09 -31.42
C PHE A 66 -6.05 -9.92 -29.97
N VAL A 67 -4.75 -9.72 -29.77
CA VAL A 67 -4.18 -9.44 -28.45
C VAL A 67 -4.67 -8.08 -27.93
N ALA A 68 -4.79 -7.06 -28.77
CA ALA A 68 -5.37 -5.77 -28.40
C ALA A 68 -6.82 -5.91 -27.95
N LEU A 69 -7.66 -6.63 -28.71
CA LEU A 69 -9.06 -6.87 -28.34
C LEU A 69 -9.19 -7.63 -27.00
N ALA A 70 -8.40 -8.70 -26.83
CA ALA A 70 -8.37 -9.47 -25.59
C ALA A 70 -7.95 -8.60 -24.40
N SER A 71 -6.96 -7.72 -24.60
CA SER A 71 -6.48 -6.78 -23.58
C SER A 71 -7.57 -5.77 -23.21
N ILE A 72 -8.26 -5.18 -24.17
CA ILE A 72 -9.36 -4.23 -23.92
C ILE A 72 -10.47 -4.91 -23.11
N VAL A 73 -10.88 -6.11 -23.51
CA VAL A 73 -11.92 -6.88 -22.78
C VAL A 73 -11.49 -7.11 -21.33
N THR A 74 -10.23 -7.51 -21.13
CA THR A 74 -9.69 -7.77 -19.79
C THR A 74 -9.65 -6.51 -18.92
N ILE A 75 -9.20 -5.38 -19.45
CA ILE A 75 -9.19 -4.09 -18.76
C ILE A 75 -10.62 -3.72 -18.31
N VAL A 76 -11.60 -3.79 -19.22
CA VAL A 76 -13.00 -3.45 -18.93
C VAL A 76 -13.58 -4.37 -17.84
N VAL A 77 -13.35 -5.67 -17.93
CA VAL A 77 -13.85 -6.65 -16.95
C VAL A 77 -13.22 -6.43 -15.59
N ILE A 78 -11.89 -6.24 -15.51
CA ILE A 78 -11.19 -5.98 -14.25
C ILE A 78 -11.68 -4.65 -13.63
N CYS A 79 -11.78 -3.57 -14.40
CA CYS A 79 -12.28 -2.28 -13.91
C CYS A 79 -13.73 -2.36 -13.42
N ALA A 80 -14.60 -3.11 -14.12
CA ALA A 80 -15.97 -3.33 -13.69
C ALA A 80 -16.05 -4.11 -12.38
N SER A 81 -15.20 -5.12 -12.21
CA SER A 81 -15.09 -5.88 -10.97
C SER A 81 -14.58 -5.03 -9.81
N TYR A 82 -13.51 -4.28 -10.01
CA TYR A 82 -12.96 -3.39 -8.98
C TYR A 82 -13.93 -2.26 -8.61
N SER A 83 -14.80 -1.82 -9.52
CA SER A 83 -15.91 -0.91 -9.21
C SER A 83 -16.89 -1.52 -8.20
N GLN A 84 -17.12 -2.85 -8.25
CA GLN A 84 -17.94 -3.56 -7.25
C GLN A 84 -17.19 -3.75 -5.92
N ILE A 85 -15.86 -3.93 -5.95
CA ILE A 85 -15.02 -3.98 -4.74
C ILE A 85 -15.09 -2.64 -4.00
N ILE A 86 -14.99 -1.50 -4.71
CA ILE A 86 -15.13 -0.16 -4.15
C ILE A 86 -16.52 0.03 -3.50
N GLU A 87 -17.57 -0.50 -4.11
CA GLU A 87 -18.93 -0.47 -3.56
C GLU A 87 -19.04 -1.24 -2.24
N LEU A 88 -18.43 -2.41 -2.16
CA LEU A 88 -18.50 -3.29 -0.99
C LEU A 88 -17.55 -2.85 0.13
N PHE A 89 -16.42 -2.24 -0.21
CA PHE A 89 -15.38 -1.79 0.73
C PHE A 89 -15.07 -0.30 0.58
N PRO A 90 -15.99 0.61 0.98
CA PRO A 90 -15.82 2.06 0.82
C PRO A 90 -14.71 2.66 1.71
N THR A 91 -14.19 1.90 2.66
CA THR A 91 -13.05 2.29 3.50
C THR A 91 -11.69 1.95 2.89
N GLY A 92 -11.67 1.31 1.71
CA GLY A 92 -10.45 0.85 1.04
C GLY A 92 -9.94 -0.47 1.61
N GLY A 93 -8.76 -0.89 1.17
CA GLY A 93 -8.11 -2.13 1.60
C GLY A 93 -7.92 -3.17 0.49
N GLY A 94 -8.50 -2.92 -0.68
CA GLY A 94 -8.23 -3.65 -1.92
C GLY A 94 -8.18 -5.17 -1.80
N GLY A 95 -7.30 -5.80 -2.57
CA GLY A 95 -7.20 -7.25 -2.68
C GLY A 95 -6.94 -7.97 -1.36
N TYR A 96 -6.11 -7.40 -0.46
CA TYR A 96 -5.87 -7.96 0.87
C TYR A 96 -7.17 -8.09 1.69
N LEU A 97 -7.95 -7.00 1.77
CA LEU A 97 -9.17 -6.97 2.58
C LEU A 97 -10.26 -7.86 1.96
N VAL A 98 -10.40 -7.84 0.65
CA VAL A 98 -11.34 -8.69 -0.09
C VAL A 98 -11.04 -10.17 0.18
N ALA A 99 -9.82 -10.62 -0.02
CA ALA A 99 -9.41 -12.00 0.24
C ALA A 99 -9.57 -12.37 1.73
N SER A 100 -9.20 -11.47 2.64
CA SER A 100 -9.27 -11.68 4.08
C SER A 100 -10.70 -11.84 4.60
N LYS A 101 -11.63 -10.99 4.13
CA LYS A 101 -13.02 -10.94 4.61
C LYS A 101 -13.94 -11.90 3.88
N LEU A 102 -13.76 -12.07 2.56
CA LEU A 102 -14.68 -12.86 1.74
C LEU A 102 -14.24 -14.32 1.57
N LEU A 103 -12.94 -14.63 1.67
CA LEU A 103 -12.44 -16.00 1.60
C LEU A 103 -12.02 -16.51 2.97
N SER A 104 -10.85 -16.08 3.44
CA SER A 104 -10.32 -16.43 4.76
C SER A 104 -9.15 -15.51 5.14
N PRO A 105 -8.82 -15.37 6.45
CA PRO A 105 -7.63 -14.63 6.87
C PRO A 105 -6.32 -15.16 6.24
N THR A 106 -6.24 -16.46 5.96
CA THR A 106 -5.08 -17.08 5.30
C THR A 106 -4.98 -16.70 3.82
N ALA A 107 -6.11 -16.69 3.08
CA ALA A 107 -6.15 -16.18 1.71
C ALA A 107 -5.77 -14.70 1.66
N GLY A 108 -6.18 -13.92 2.66
CA GLY A 108 -5.77 -12.52 2.82
C GLY A 108 -4.26 -12.37 2.93
N VAL A 109 -3.58 -13.23 3.70
CA VAL A 109 -2.11 -13.19 3.83
C VAL A 109 -1.42 -13.47 2.50
N VAL A 110 -1.89 -14.45 1.73
CA VAL A 110 -1.33 -14.75 0.41
C VAL A 110 -1.50 -13.54 -0.52
N SER A 111 -2.72 -12.97 -0.57
CA SER A 111 -2.98 -11.76 -1.35
C SER A 111 -2.14 -10.57 -0.88
N GLY A 112 -2.01 -10.37 0.44
CA GLY A 112 -1.19 -9.30 1.02
C GLY A 112 0.30 -9.45 0.71
N ALA A 113 0.85 -10.67 0.80
CA ALA A 113 2.24 -10.95 0.45
C ALA A 113 2.51 -10.71 -1.04
N ALA A 114 1.59 -11.14 -1.92
CA ALA A 114 1.67 -10.88 -3.35
C ALA A 114 1.61 -9.37 -3.65
N LEU A 115 0.70 -8.61 -2.99
CA LEU A 115 0.61 -7.16 -3.11
C LEU A 115 1.88 -6.44 -2.64
N LEU A 116 2.51 -6.91 -1.56
CA LEU A 116 3.78 -6.32 -1.10
C LEU A 116 4.88 -6.50 -2.14
N GLY A 117 5.00 -7.70 -2.71
CA GLY A 117 5.93 -7.97 -3.82
C GLY A 117 5.62 -7.14 -5.05
N ASP A 118 4.33 -7.01 -5.39
CA ASP A 118 3.82 -6.20 -6.47
C ASP A 118 4.22 -4.73 -6.34
N TYR A 119 3.97 -4.09 -5.20
CA TYR A 119 4.32 -2.68 -4.98
C TYR A 119 5.83 -2.42 -4.97
N VAL A 120 6.65 -3.34 -4.44
CA VAL A 120 8.10 -3.23 -4.53
C VAL A 120 8.56 -3.27 -5.98
N LEU A 121 8.00 -4.20 -6.76
CA LEU A 121 8.29 -4.34 -8.19
C LEU A 121 7.74 -3.16 -9.00
N THR A 122 6.57 -2.61 -8.65
CA THR A 122 6.03 -1.39 -9.26
C THR A 122 7.03 -0.22 -9.14
N ILE A 123 7.62 -0.02 -7.95
CA ILE A 123 8.63 1.03 -7.75
C ILE A 123 9.85 0.77 -8.65
N ALA A 124 10.42 -0.44 -8.60
CA ALA A 124 11.62 -0.79 -9.34
C ALA A 124 11.40 -0.75 -10.86
N LEU A 125 10.31 -1.36 -11.34
CA LEU A 125 9.95 -1.44 -12.75
C LEU A 125 9.66 -0.04 -13.33
N SER A 126 8.85 0.75 -12.64
CA SER A 126 8.47 2.08 -13.12
C SER A 126 9.68 3.01 -13.21
N VAL A 127 10.57 2.99 -12.21
CA VAL A 127 11.80 3.79 -12.25
C VAL A 127 12.73 3.31 -13.37
N SER A 128 12.88 2.01 -13.57
CA SER A 128 13.74 1.45 -14.62
C SER A 128 13.18 1.71 -16.01
N SER A 129 11.86 1.58 -16.18
CA SER A 129 11.16 1.88 -17.44
C SER A 129 11.19 3.37 -17.77
N GLY A 130 11.08 4.24 -16.74
CA GLY A 130 11.27 5.68 -16.87
C GLY A 130 12.69 6.04 -17.30
N ALA A 131 13.69 5.34 -16.77
CA ALA A 131 15.06 5.46 -17.24
C ALA A 131 15.17 5.01 -18.70
N ASP A 132 14.57 3.87 -19.12
CA ASP A 132 14.57 3.45 -20.53
C ASP A 132 13.96 4.51 -21.45
N ALA A 133 12.87 5.14 -21.06
CA ALA A 133 12.26 6.22 -21.83
C ALA A 133 13.21 7.42 -22.00
N ILE A 134 13.94 7.82 -20.96
CA ILE A 134 14.92 8.92 -21.00
C ILE A 134 16.13 8.51 -21.85
N PHE A 135 16.71 7.35 -21.57
CA PHE A 135 17.91 6.89 -22.23
C PHE A 135 17.68 6.54 -23.72
N SER A 136 16.43 6.23 -24.12
CA SER A 136 16.05 6.07 -25.54
C SER A 136 16.26 7.35 -26.38
N MET A 137 16.33 8.51 -25.72
CA MET A 137 16.55 9.81 -26.39
C MET A 137 18.02 10.23 -26.34
N LEU A 138 18.86 9.52 -25.62
CA LEU A 138 20.27 9.84 -25.41
C LEU A 138 21.17 8.94 -26.26
N PRO A 139 22.40 9.40 -26.61
CA PRO A 139 23.40 8.55 -27.26
C PRO A 139 23.75 7.29 -26.43
N GLU A 140 24.03 6.19 -27.10
CA GLU A 140 24.25 4.86 -26.48
C GLU A 140 25.32 4.84 -25.37
N HIS A 141 26.35 5.67 -25.44
CA HIS A 141 27.42 5.71 -24.43
C HIS A 141 26.90 6.11 -23.02
N TYR A 142 25.74 6.76 -22.92
CA TYR A 142 25.12 7.09 -21.62
C TYR A 142 24.43 5.90 -20.98
N LEU A 143 24.15 4.80 -21.68
CA LEU A 143 23.46 3.62 -21.13
C LEU A 143 24.17 3.03 -19.91
N ASN A 144 25.48 3.18 -19.80
CA ASN A 144 26.26 2.75 -18.63
C ASN A 144 25.84 3.44 -17.32
N HIS A 145 25.21 4.60 -17.40
CA HIS A 145 24.75 5.37 -16.23
C HIS A 145 23.30 5.03 -15.82
N LYS A 146 22.58 4.20 -16.59
CA LYS A 146 21.17 3.84 -16.36
C LYS A 146 20.94 3.26 -14.96
N ILE A 147 21.77 2.31 -14.51
CA ILE A 147 21.63 1.67 -13.19
C ILE A 147 21.80 2.71 -12.09
N GLY A 148 22.84 3.55 -12.16
CA GLY A 148 23.09 4.61 -11.19
C GLY A 148 21.96 5.64 -11.13
N PHE A 149 21.42 6.03 -12.30
CA PHE A 149 20.27 6.91 -12.39
C PHE A 149 19.02 6.29 -11.75
N SER A 150 18.69 5.03 -12.08
CA SER A 150 17.54 4.33 -11.52
C SER A 150 17.66 4.16 -10.00
N ALA A 151 18.85 3.75 -9.50
CA ALA A 151 19.10 3.63 -8.07
C ALA A 151 18.97 4.97 -7.34
N GLY A 152 19.54 6.04 -7.88
CA GLY A 152 19.42 7.40 -7.36
C GLY A 152 17.98 7.89 -7.31
N MET A 153 17.18 7.57 -8.34
CA MET A 153 15.75 7.92 -8.40
C MET A 153 14.94 7.16 -7.33
N VAL A 154 15.20 5.86 -7.08
CA VAL A 154 14.55 5.12 -6.00
C VAL A 154 14.85 5.73 -4.64
N VAL A 155 16.12 6.10 -4.38
CA VAL A 155 16.52 6.78 -3.13
C VAL A 155 15.82 8.13 -3.00
N PHE A 156 15.80 8.93 -4.07
CA PHE A 156 15.12 10.23 -4.10
C PHE A 156 13.63 10.09 -3.78
N LEU A 157 12.92 9.15 -4.43
CA LEU A 157 11.51 8.89 -4.19
C LEU A 157 11.26 8.38 -2.77
N THR A 158 12.15 7.54 -2.22
CA THR A 158 12.05 7.09 -0.83
C THR A 158 12.07 8.28 0.13
N VAL A 159 13.04 9.19 -0.01
CA VAL A 159 13.16 10.40 0.82
C VAL A 159 11.94 11.31 0.63
N LEU A 160 11.47 11.48 -0.62
CA LEU A 160 10.30 12.29 -0.92
C LEU A 160 9.04 11.75 -0.23
N ASN A 161 8.83 10.42 -0.25
CA ASN A 161 7.66 9.80 0.36
C ASN A 161 7.70 9.79 1.90
N LEU A 162 8.87 9.90 2.52
CA LEU A 162 8.99 10.14 3.96
C LEU A 162 8.48 11.53 4.37
N ARG A 163 8.47 12.51 3.45
CA ARG A 163 7.88 13.84 3.67
C ARG A 163 6.35 13.85 3.65
N GLY A 164 5.72 12.86 3.01
CA GLY A 164 4.28 12.80 2.82
C GLY A 164 3.84 13.13 1.39
N VAL A 165 2.94 12.32 0.86
CA VAL A 165 2.63 12.15 -0.59
C VAL A 165 1.76 13.25 -1.21
N LYS A 166 1.15 14.15 -0.44
CA LYS A 166 -0.08 14.86 -0.85
C LYS A 166 0.08 16.13 -1.66
N GLU A 167 1.17 16.83 -1.50
CA GLU A 167 1.42 18.09 -2.24
C GLU A 167 1.86 17.82 -3.69
N SER A 168 2.14 16.57 -3.99
CA SER A 168 2.75 16.11 -5.23
C SER A 168 1.76 15.98 -6.40
N ILE A 169 0.51 15.50 -6.20
CA ILE A 169 -0.40 15.14 -7.31
C ILE A 169 -0.73 16.34 -8.20
N VAL A 170 -0.98 17.51 -7.62
CA VAL A 170 -1.33 18.70 -8.40
C VAL A 170 -0.20 19.16 -9.31
N LEU A 171 1.06 18.99 -8.87
CA LEU A 171 2.24 19.31 -9.65
C LEU A 171 2.35 18.43 -10.91
N TRP A 172 1.88 17.19 -10.83
CA TRP A 172 1.97 16.23 -11.92
C TRP A 172 0.84 16.31 -12.95
N VAL A 173 -0.25 17.05 -12.64
CA VAL A 173 -1.40 17.19 -13.54
C VAL A 173 -1.00 17.64 -14.96
N PRO A 174 -0.16 18.70 -15.16
CA PRO A 174 0.23 19.10 -16.51
C PRO A 174 0.97 18.01 -17.27
N VAL A 175 1.88 17.31 -16.59
CA VAL A 175 2.68 16.23 -17.20
C VAL A 175 1.80 15.06 -17.63
N PHE A 176 0.84 14.67 -16.78
CA PHE A 176 -0.14 13.64 -17.08
C PHE A 176 -0.94 13.97 -18.36
N PHE A 177 -1.42 15.23 -18.49
CA PHE A 177 -2.15 15.64 -19.67
C PHE A 177 -1.26 15.78 -20.93
N VAL A 178 0.02 16.11 -20.78
CA VAL A 178 0.98 16.03 -21.91
C VAL A 178 1.12 14.59 -22.38
N PHE A 179 1.24 13.62 -21.47
CA PHE A 179 1.27 12.20 -21.82
C PHE A 179 0.00 11.77 -22.55
N VAL A 180 -1.16 12.00 -21.94
CA VAL A 180 -2.46 11.64 -22.54
C VAL A 180 -2.63 12.32 -23.91
N GLY A 181 -2.25 13.58 -24.03
CA GLY A 181 -2.35 14.36 -25.28
C GLY A 181 -1.43 13.82 -26.38
N THR A 182 -0.15 13.60 -26.08
CA THR A 182 0.83 13.11 -27.07
C THR A 182 0.53 11.69 -27.53
N TYR A 183 0.14 10.79 -26.61
CA TYR A 183 -0.23 9.42 -26.97
C TYR A 183 -1.55 9.37 -27.74
N THR A 184 -2.57 10.10 -27.30
CA THR A 184 -3.86 10.19 -28.02
C THR A 184 -3.65 10.76 -29.42
N PHE A 185 -2.90 11.85 -29.54
CA PHE A 185 -2.57 12.44 -30.82
C PHE A 185 -1.79 11.46 -31.72
N GLY A 186 -0.74 10.81 -31.18
CA GLY A 186 0.07 9.86 -31.93
C GLY A 186 -0.75 8.66 -32.44
N ILE A 187 -1.63 8.11 -31.61
CA ILE A 187 -2.51 7.00 -32.01
C ILE A 187 -3.52 7.44 -33.08
N ILE A 188 -4.18 8.58 -32.87
CA ILE A 188 -5.14 9.11 -33.86
C ILE A 188 -4.42 9.42 -35.19
N TRP A 189 -3.24 10.02 -35.13
CA TRP A 189 -2.43 10.32 -36.32
C TRP A 189 -2.02 9.04 -37.05
N ALA A 190 -1.54 8.01 -36.29
CA ALA A 190 -1.18 6.74 -36.89
C ALA A 190 -2.36 6.07 -37.64
N ILE A 191 -3.54 6.13 -37.09
CA ILE A 191 -4.75 5.58 -37.72
C ILE A 191 -5.17 6.46 -38.93
N ALA A 192 -5.12 7.78 -38.78
CA ALA A 192 -5.56 8.71 -39.81
C ALA A 192 -4.67 8.65 -41.06
N THR A 193 -3.34 8.57 -40.89
CA THR A 193 -2.39 8.47 -42.00
C THR A 193 -2.48 7.15 -42.77
N HIS A 194 -2.91 6.06 -42.12
CA HIS A 194 -3.08 4.74 -42.73
C HIS A 194 -4.56 4.39 -42.98
N PHE A 195 -5.46 5.39 -42.90
CA PHE A 195 -6.90 5.12 -43.04
C PHE A 195 -7.26 4.54 -44.42
N GLY A 196 -6.60 5.03 -45.49
CA GLY A 196 -6.74 4.53 -46.85
C GLY A 196 -6.22 3.10 -47.04
N ASP A 197 -5.24 2.69 -46.24
CA ASP A 197 -4.56 1.39 -46.34
C ASP A 197 -5.22 0.32 -45.45
N LEU A 198 -6.14 0.71 -44.54
CA LEU A 198 -6.80 -0.21 -43.63
C LEU A 198 -7.42 -1.44 -44.31
N PRO A 199 -8.16 -1.34 -45.44
CA PRO A 199 -8.68 -2.50 -46.14
C PRO A 199 -7.58 -3.47 -46.58
N GLN A 200 -6.46 -2.94 -47.07
CA GLN A 200 -5.32 -3.71 -47.56
C GLN A 200 -4.58 -4.39 -46.41
N ILE A 201 -4.39 -3.68 -45.29
CA ILE A 201 -3.82 -4.23 -44.05
C ILE A 201 -4.70 -5.33 -43.49
N MET A 202 -6.01 -5.12 -43.42
CA MET A 202 -6.96 -6.15 -42.96
C MET A 202 -6.97 -7.36 -43.88
N HIS A 203 -6.83 -7.18 -45.18
CA HIS A 203 -6.70 -8.28 -46.12
C HIS A 203 -5.38 -9.03 -45.90
N GLY A 204 -4.27 -8.31 -45.64
CA GLY A 204 -2.97 -8.88 -45.29
C GLY A 204 -3.08 -9.71 -43.99
N VAL A 205 -3.68 -9.15 -42.93
CA VAL A 205 -3.92 -9.87 -41.66
C VAL A 205 -4.72 -11.16 -41.90
N THR A 206 -5.80 -11.10 -42.70
CA THR A 206 -6.61 -12.30 -42.98
C THR A 206 -5.83 -13.35 -43.78
N SER A 207 -5.02 -12.92 -44.76
CA SER A 207 -4.18 -13.84 -45.53
C SER A 207 -3.08 -14.50 -44.66
N ASP A 208 -2.45 -13.73 -43.77
CA ASP A 208 -1.42 -14.24 -42.86
C ASP A 208 -2.00 -15.21 -41.81
N VAL A 209 -3.19 -14.89 -41.28
CA VAL A 209 -3.94 -15.82 -40.39
C VAL A 209 -4.24 -17.11 -41.15
N GLN A 210 -4.70 -17.01 -42.39
CA GLN A 210 -5.05 -18.17 -43.21
C GLN A 210 -3.83 -19.01 -43.58
N ALA A 211 -2.70 -18.36 -43.93
CA ALA A 211 -1.44 -19.03 -44.19
C ALA A 211 -0.91 -19.77 -42.97
N THR A 212 -0.94 -19.13 -41.80
CA THR A 212 -0.49 -19.74 -40.53
C THR A 212 -1.44 -20.86 -40.07
N TYR A 213 -2.72 -20.74 -40.32
CA TYR A 213 -3.70 -21.78 -40.00
C TYR A 213 -3.46 -23.07 -40.80
N ILE A 214 -3.04 -22.94 -42.07
CA ILE A 214 -2.77 -24.07 -42.98
C ILE A 214 -1.37 -24.65 -42.76
N ASP A 215 -0.45 -23.90 -42.13
CA ASP A 215 0.93 -24.35 -41.89
C ASP A 215 0.96 -25.61 -40.98
N PRO A 216 1.50 -26.76 -41.45
CA PRO A 216 1.53 -27.97 -40.66
C PRO A 216 2.37 -27.88 -39.39
N GLN A 217 3.31 -26.91 -39.30
CA GLN A 217 4.19 -26.74 -38.14
C GLN A 217 3.55 -25.87 -37.07
N ILE A 218 2.69 -24.94 -37.41
CA ILE A 218 2.06 -23.98 -36.48
C ILE A 218 0.59 -24.34 -36.30
N GLY A 219 -0.20 -24.27 -37.35
CA GLY A 219 -1.65 -24.50 -37.32
C GLY A 219 -2.42 -23.64 -36.33
N LEU A 220 -3.67 -24.01 -36.06
CA LEU A 220 -4.51 -23.30 -35.11
C LEU A 220 -3.95 -23.31 -33.67
N ILE A 221 -3.39 -24.46 -33.24
CA ILE A 221 -2.86 -24.63 -31.87
C ILE A 221 -1.64 -23.75 -31.66
N GLY A 222 -0.70 -23.74 -32.61
CA GLY A 222 0.48 -22.88 -32.52
C GLY A 222 0.13 -21.40 -32.55
N MET A 223 -0.80 -21.00 -33.41
CA MET A 223 -1.29 -19.61 -33.47
C MET A 223 -1.92 -19.18 -32.13
N LEU A 224 -2.78 -20.02 -31.55
CA LEU A 224 -3.36 -19.75 -30.22
C LEU A 224 -2.28 -19.71 -29.12
N ALA A 225 -1.26 -20.58 -29.21
CA ALA A 225 -0.15 -20.58 -28.25
C ALA A 225 0.67 -19.28 -28.32
N VAL A 226 0.97 -18.79 -29.55
CA VAL A 226 1.66 -17.49 -29.74
C VAL A 226 0.80 -16.34 -29.21
N MET A 227 -0.50 -16.32 -29.50
CA MET A 227 -1.41 -15.30 -28.98
C MET A 227 -1.49 -15.32 -27.45
N LEU A 228 -1.65 -16.50 -26.85
CA LEU A 228 -1.71 -16.65 -25.40
C LEU A 228 -0.38 -16.25 -24.74
N ARG A 229 0.76 -16.62 -25.35
CA ARG A 229 2.07 -16.17 -24.88
C ARG A 229 2.21 -14.67 -24.92
N ALA A 230 1.87 -14.02 -26.04
CA ALA A 230 1.91 -12.58 -26.19
C ALA A 230 0.96 -11.86 -25.22
N TYR A 231 -0.25 -12.38 -25.07
CA TYR A 231 -1.23 -11.89 -24.11
C TYR A 231 -0.73 -12.01 -22.66
N GLY A 232 -0.11 -13.16 -22.31
CA GLY A 232 0.48 -13.36 -20.99
C GLY A 232 1.70 -12.48 -20.73
N LEU A 233 2.59 -12.30 -21.71
CA LEU A 233 3.75 -11.41 -21.59
C LEU A 233 3.34 -9.93 -21.50
N GLY A 234 2.26 -9.55 -22.19
CA GLY A 234 1.61 -8.25 -22.09
C GLY A 234 0.80 -8.03 -20.81
N ALA A 235 0.68 -9.03 -19.93
CA ALA A 235 -0.16 -8.95 -18.74
C ALA A 235 0.25 -7.84 -17.74
N GLY A 236 1.49 -7.34 -17.83
CA GLY A 236 1.91 -6.12 -17.14
C GLY A 236 1.04 -4.90 -17.44
N THR A 237 0.34 -4.88 -18.58
CA THR A 237 -0.60 -3.82 -18.97
C THR A 237 -1.78 -3.64 -18.00
N TYR A 238 -2.19 -4.70 -17.30
CA TYR A 238 -3.39 -4.66 -16.44
C TYR A 238 -3.10 -4.26 -14.99
N THR A 239 -1.84 -4.05 -14.67
CA THR A 239 -1.39 -3.67 -13.33
C THR A 239 -1.73 -2.21 -13.01
N GLY A 240 -1.84 -1.90 -11.71
CA GLY A 240 -2.21 -0.56 -11.25
C GLY A 240 -3.71 -0.25 -11.29
N ILE A 241 -4.55 -1.13 -11.89
CA ILE A 241 -6.02 -0.96 -11.87
C ILE A 241 -6.56 -1.04 -10.44
N GLU A 242 -5.94 -1.85 -9.58
CA GLU A 242 -6.30 -2.02 -8.18
C GLU A 242 -5.97 -0.80 -7.29
N ALA A 243 -5.08 0.09 -7.74
CA ALA A 243 -4.61 1.24 -6.95
C ALA A 243 -5.77 2.10 -6.43
N VAL A 244 -6.81 2.31 -7.24
CA VAL A 244 -8.00 3.06 -6.84
C VAL A 244 -8.73 2.38 -5.69
N SER A 245 -8.91 1.04 -5.74
CA SER A 245 -9.59 0.28 -4.69
C SER A 245 -8.77 0.21 -3.39
N ASN A 246 -7.46 0.18 -3.49
CA ASN A 246 -6.56 0.21 -2.34
C ASN A 246 -6.56 1.58 -1.62
N ALA A 247 -6.83 2.66 -2.35
CA ALA A 247 -6.76 4.04 -1.89
C ALA A 247 -8.12 4.76 -1.79
N VAL A 248 -9.25 4.03 -1.73
CA VAL A 248 -10.62 4.61 -1.68
C VAL A 248 -10.78 5.64 -0.55
N ASN A 249 -10.13 5.43 0.59
CA ASN A 249 -10.16 6.36 1.73
C ASN A 249 -9.57 7.75 1.43
N THR A 250 -8.80 7.90 0.35
CA THR A 250 -8.28 9.20 -0.10
C THR A 250 -9.22 9.93 -1.05
N LEU A 251 -10.29 9.28 -1.49
CA LEU A 251 -11.25 9.86 -2.42
C LEU A 251 -12.22 10.80 -1.69
N ARG A 252 -12.66 11.83 -2.41
CA ARG A 252 -13.68 12.76 -1.93
C ARG A 252 -15.03 12.08 -1.82
N GLU A 253 -15.76 12.40 -0.78
CA GLU A 253 -17.15 11.93 -0.61
C GLU A 253 -18.09 12.51 -1.67
N PRO A 254 -19.01 11.69 -2.18
CA PRO A 254 -19.26 10.27 -1.86
C PRO A 254 -18.22 9.34 -2.52
N ARG A 255 -17.41 8.68 -1.69
CA ARG A 255 -16.22 7.90 -2.10
C ARG A 255 -16.50 6.85 -3.17
N VAL A 256 -17.62 6.12 -3.02
CA VAL A 256 -18.03 5.07 -3.97
C VAL A 256 -18.27 5.63 -5.37
N GLN A 257 -19.00 6.76 -5.47
CA GLN A 257 -19.27 7.37 -6.78
C GLN A 257 -17.99 7.94 -7.40
N THR A 258 -17.18 8.61 -6.59
CA THR A 258 -15.88 9.15 -7.02
C THR A 258 -14.97 8.03 -7.51
N GLY A 259 -14.88 6.92 -6.78
CA GLY A 259 -14.10 5.75 -7.17
C GLY A 259 -14.60 5.11 -8.47
N LYS A 260 -15.91 4.88 -8.61
CA LYS A 260 -16.50 4.33 -9.86
C LYS A 260 -16.23 5.22 -11.08
N ARG A 261 -16.33 6.56 -10.93
CA ARG A 261 -15.98 7.51 -12.02
C ARG A 261 -14.50 7.42 -12.39
N THR A 262 -13.63 7.35 -11.39
CA THR A 262 -12.19 7.16 -11.61
C THR A 262 -11.90 5.85 -12.35
N MET A 263 -12.58 4.74 -12.00
CA MET A 263 -12.45 3.46 -12.70
C MET A 263 -12.90 3.54 -14.16
N VAL A 264 -13.97 4.29 -14.47
CA VAL A 264 -14.43 4.51 -15.86
C VAL A 264 -13.38 5.31 -16.65
N TYR A 265 -12.83 6.40 -16.08
CA TYR A 265 -11.78 7.18 -16.74
C TYR A 265 -10.56 6.31 -17.04
N MET A 266 -10.15 5.49 -16.07
CA MET A 266 -9.02 4.59 -16.22
C MET A 266 -9.28 3.50 -17.27
N ALA A 267 -10.43 2.82 -17.20
CA ALA A 267 -10.79 1.79 -18.18
C ALA A 267 -10.79 2.32 -19.62
N THR A 268 -11.39 3.51 -19.82
CA THR A 268 -11.47 4.13 -21.15
C THR A 268 -10.10 4.54 -21.67
N SER A 269 -9.33 5.27 -20.85
CA SER A 269 -8.01 5.78 -21.26
C SER A 269 -7.01 4.64 -21.48
N LEU A 270 -6.96 3.66 -20.58
CA LEU A 270 -6.05 2.53 -20.70
C LEU A 270 -6.40 1.65 -21.90
N SER A 271 -7.68 1.32 -22.11
CA SER A 271 -8.12 0.55 -23.27
C SER A 271 -7.79 1.24 -24.60
N PHE A 272 -8.00 2.57 -24.66
CA PHE A 272 -7.67 3.36 -25.83
C PHE A 272 -6.17 3.37 -26.13
N VAL A 273 -5.34 3.63 -25.10
CA VAL A 273 -3.89 3.73 -25.28
C VAL A 273 -3.30 2.36 -25.63
N VAL A 274 -3.67 1.30 -24.91
CA VAL A 274 -3.13 -0.05 -25.14
C VAL A 274 -3.55 -0.61 -26.49
N GLY A 275 -4.86 -0.55 -26.79
CA GLY A 275 -5.36 -1.01 -28.09
C GLY A 275 -4.80 -0.18 -29.26
N GLY A 276 -4.73 1.14 -29.06
CA GLY A 276 -4.18 2.06 -30.04
C GLY A 276 -2.69 1.86 -30.31
N LEU A 277 -1.87 1.61 -29.27
CA LEU A 277 -0.44 1.35 -29.44
C LEU A 277 -0.19 0.04 -30.20
N LEU A 278 -0.87 -1.05 -29.84
CA LEU A 278 -0.72 -2.34 -30.54
C LEU A 278 -1.13 -2.24 -32.00
N LEU A 279 -2.17 -1.46 -32.30
CA LEU A 279 -2.57 -1.16 -33.68
C LEU A 279 -1.50 -0.27 -34.37
N ALA A 280 -1.03 0.79 -33.72
CA ALA A 280 -0.03 1.70 -34.29
C ALA A 280 1.30 0.99 -34.58
N TYR A 281 1.74 0.06 -33.71
CA TYR A 281 2.93 -0.76 -33.96
C TYR A 281 2.78 -1.60 -35.23
N LEU A 282 1.59 -2.16 -35.46
CA LEU A 282 1.29 -2.93 -36.67
C LEU A 282 1.31 -2.02 -37.90
N LEU A 283 0.60 -0.87 -37.87
CA LEU A 283 0.48 0.06 -38.98
C LEU A 283 1.84 0.61 -39.46
N TYR A 284 2.73 0.94 -38.51
CA TYR A 284 4.07 1.48 -38.82
C TYR A 284 5.15 0.39 -38.91
N HIS A 285 4.79 -0.91 -38.89
CA HIS A 285 5.74 -2.02 -38.93
C HIS A 285 6.91 -1.78 -37.96
N VAL A 286 6.59 -1.49 -36.70
CA VAL A 286 7.60 -1.16 -35.68
C VAL A 286 8.43 -2.40 -35.36
N THR A 287 9.75 -2.25 -35.41
CA THR A 287 10.72 -3.31 -35.09
C THR A 287 11.58 -2.88 -33.91
N GLN A 288 12.09 -3.85 -33.14
CA GLN A 288 12.97 -3.56 -32.02
C GLN A 288 14.30 -2.94 -32.49
N VAL A 289 14.68 -1.83 -31.86
CA VAL A 289 15.96 -1.17 -32.04
C VAL A 289 16.71 -1.23 -30.71
N PRO A 290 17.96 -1.72 -30.66
CA PRO A 290 18.74 -1.78 -29.43
C PRO A 290 18.83 -0.39 -28.75
N GLY A 291 18.62 -0.37 -27.43
CA GLY A 291 18.66 0.86 -26.63
C GLY A 291 17.44 1.77 -26.75
N LYS A 292 16.42 1.42 -27.56
CA LYS A 292 15.18 2.19 -27.69
C LYS A 292 13.96 1.37 -27.32
N THR A 293 12.97 2.01 -26.69
CA THR A 293 11.63 1.45 -26.48
C THR A 293 10.84 1.46 -27.79
N LEU A 294 9.88 0.52 -27.96
CA LEU A 294 9.02 0.52 -29.15
C LEU A 294 8.20 1.81 -29.29
N ASN A 295 7.81 2.43 -28.19
CA ASN A 295 7.14 3.74 -28.20
C ASN A 295 8.03 4.82 -28.81
N ALA A 296 9.33 4.86 -28.46
CA ALA A 296 10.27 5.80 -29.04
C ALA A 296 10.43 5.58 -30.56
N VAL A 297 10.60 4.32 -30.97
CA VAL A 297 10.70 3.96 -32.41
C VAL A 297 9.41 4.30 -33.16
N LEU A 298 8.23 4.05 -32.56
CA LEU A 298 6.94 4.43 -33.16
C LEU A 298 6.87 5.94 -33.41
N PHE A 299 7.15 6.74 -32.38
CA PHE A 299 7.04 8.20 -32.50
C PHE A 299 8.08 8.79 -33.42
N GLU A 300 9.29 8.24 -33.51
CA GLU A 300 10.28 8.62 -34.51
C GLU A 300 9.79 8.32 -35.94
N LYS A 301 9.24 7.13 -36.19
CA LYS A 301 8.66 6.76 -37.50
C LYS A 301 7.45 7.61 -37.84
N LEU A 302 6.56 7.86 -36.89
CA LEU A 302 5.35 8.67 -37.07
C LEU A 302 5.67 10.11 -37.48
N THR A 303 6.77 10.65 -36.98
CA THR A 303 7.19 12.04 -37.23
C THR A 303 8.30 12.16 -38.27
N ALA A 304 8.65 11.07 -38.99
CA ALA A 304 9.78 11.03 -39.92
C ALA A 304 9.68 12.08 -41.07
N GLU A 305 8.46 12.38 -41.53
CA GLU A 305 8.19 13.35 -42.58
C GLU A 305 8.00 14.78 -42.06
N TRP A 306 8.05 14.99 -40.75
CA TRP A 306 7.86 16.31 -40.14
C TRP A 306 9.15 17.15 -40.20
N PRO A 307 9.04 18.49 -40.09
CA PRO A 307 10.22 19.34 -39.88
C PRO A 307 11.03 18.84 -38.67
N VAL A 308 12.34 18.72 -38.79
CA VAL A 308 13.25 18.11 -37.80
C VAL A 308 13.05 18.65 -36.38
N ASN A 309 12.85 19.96 -36.24
CA ASN A 309 12.64 20.58 -34.93
C ASN A 309 11.29 20.18 -34.31
N LEU A 310 10.23 20.06 -35.11
CA LEU A 310 8.90 19.66 -34.66
C LEU A 310 8.88 18.18 -34.29
N SER A 311 9.49 17.31 -35.09
CA SER A 311 9.68 15.90 -34.82
C SER A 311 10.39 15.69 -33.50
N LYS A 312 11.56 16.32 -33.31
CA LYS A 312 12.31 16.24 -32.05
C LYS A 312 11.50 16.74 -30.85
N ALA A 313 10.80 17.87 -30.97
CA ALA A 313 9.98 18.42 -29.90
C ALA A 313 8.85 17.48 -29.51
N PHE A 314 8.18 16.85 -30.48
CA PHE A 314 7.12 15.87 -30.20
C PHE A 314 7.65 14.60 -29.52
N VAL A 315 8.73 14.00 -30.02
CA VAL A 315 9.34 12.81 -29.42
C VAL A 315 9.83 13.10 -28.01
N ILE A 316 10.46 14.25 -27.76
CA ILE A 316 10.90 14.67 -26.42
C ILE A 316 9.68 14.84 -25.49
N ALA A 317 8.59 15.48 -25.96
CA ALA A 317 7.39 15.66 -25.18
C ALA A 317 6.72 14.31 -24.83
N ALA A 318 6.62 13.39 -25.80
CA ALA A 318 6.02 12.08 -25.61
C ALA A 318 6.85 11.21 -24.67
N MET A 319 8.15 11.06 -24.91
CA MET A 319 9.02 10.20 -24.10
C MET A 319 9.31 10.83 -22.73
N GLY A 320 9.48 12.15 -22.66
CA GLY A 320 9.66 12.87 -21.40
C GLY A 320 8.43 12.78 -20.48
N SER A 321 7.22 12.92 -21.06
CA SER A 321 5.98 12.73 -20.30
C SER A 321 5.76 11.28 -19.87
N SER A 322 6.18 10.30 -20.69
CA SER A 322 6.17 8.88 -20.33
C SER A 322 7.08 8.60 -19.14
N ALA A 323 8.31 9.10 -19.17
CA ALA A 323 9.26 8.95 -18.07
C ALA A 323 8.73 9.58 -16.77
N ALA A 324 8.15 10.76 -16.86
CA ALA A 324 7.56 11.44 -15.72
C ALA A 324 6.30 10.70 -15.19
N LEU A 325 5.44 10.16 -16.07
CA LEU A 325 4.31 9.33 -15.69
C LEU A 325 4.76 8.07 -14.93
N LEU A 326 5.84 7.42 -15.37
CA LEU A 326 6.42 6.27 -14.70
C LEU A 326 6.98 6.62 -13.30
N VAL A 327 7.55 7.82 -13.14
CA VAL A 327 7.93 8.32 -11.80
C VAL A 327 6.71 8.49 -10.89
N ILE A 328 5.57 8.97 -11.44
CA ILE A 328 4.31 9.08 -10.69
C ILE A 328 3.81 7.68 -10.31
N ALA A 329 3.88 6.72 -11.23
CA ALA A 329 3.50 5.34 -10.96
C ALA A 329 4.36 4.71 -9.86
N ALA A 330 5.67 4.94 -9.84
CA ALA A 330 6.53 4.51 -8.73
C ALA A 330 6.07 5.06 -7.36
N GLN A 331 5.52 6.28 -7.33
CA GLN A 331 4.97 6.84 -6.08
C GLN A 331 3.74 6.07 -5.59
N THR A 332 2.91 5.49 -6.48
CA THR A 332 1.76 4.68 -6.05
C THR A 332 2.21 3.44 -5.27
N GLY A 333 3.34 2.85 -5.63
CA GLY A 333 3.98 1.76 -4.88
C GLY A 333 4.37 2.19 -3.45
N PHE A 334 4.92 3.39 -3.28
CA PHE A 334 5.22 3.95 -1.96
C PHE A 334 3.99 4.34 -1.13
N VAL A 335 2.84 4.53 -1.76
CA VAL A 335 1.57 4.79 -1.06
C VAL A 335 0.84 3.49 -0.72
N GLY A 336 0.76 2.57 -1.68
CA GLY A 336 0.01 1.32 -1.58
C GLY A 336 0.70 0.28 -0.71
N GLY A 337 1.99 0.01 -0.97
CA GLY A 337 2.77 -1.00 -0.27
C GLY A 337 2.82 -0.83 1.25
N PRO A 338 3.22 0.36 1.77
CA PRO A 338 3.21 0.61 3.20
C PRO A 338 1.83 0.48 3.85
N ARG A 339 0.74 0.80 3.13
CA ARG A 339 -0.64 0.62 3.64
C ARG A 339 -1.04 -0.84 3.75
N VAL A 340 -0.72 -1.66 2.75
CA VAL A 340 -0.97 -3.10 2.81
C VAL A 340 -0.18 -3.71 3.97
N LEU A 341 1.10 -3.34 4.12
CA LEU A 341 1.95 -3.78 5.21
C LEU A 341 1.37 -3.36 6.58
N ALA A 342 0.87 -2.13 6.68
CA ALA A 342 0.23 -1.63 7.90
C ALA A 342 -1.08 -2.36 8.21
N ASN A 343 -1.95 -2.63 7.23
CA ASN A 343 -3.15 -3.43 7.43
C ASN A 343 -2.83 -4.85 7.90
N MET A 344 -1.81 -5.49 7.32
CA MET A 344 -1.32 -6.79 7.78
C MET A 344 -0.76 -6.72 9.21
N ALA A 345 -0.13 -5.61 9.60
CA ALA A 345 0.38 -5.39 10.96
C ALA A 345 -0.75 -5.16 11.98
N VAL A 346 -1.81 -4.42 11.61
CA VAL A 346 -3.02 -4.27 12.43
C VAL A 346 -3.68 -5.63 12.69
N ASP A 347 -3.76 -6.48 11.66
CA ASP A 347 -4.25 -7.86 11.78
C ASP A 347 -3.24 -8.84 12.43
N ARG A 348 -2.08 -8.33 12.88
CA ARG A 348 -1.00 -9.10 13.54
C ARG A 348 -0.38 -10.20 12.65
N TRP A 349 -0.37 -10.00 11.35
CA TRP A 349 0.37 -10.84 10.41
C TRP A 349 1.79 -10.32 10.15
N MET A 350 2.04 -9.05 10.44
CA MET A 350 3.35 -8.40 10.40
C MET A 350 3.63 -7.70 11.75
N PRO A 351 4.88 -7.35 12.05
CA PRO A 351 5.23 -6.62 13.27
C PRO A 351 4.44 -5.32 13.40
N THR A 352 3.86 -5.07 14.59
CA THR A 352 2.97 -3.92 14.86
C THR A 352 3.62 -2.56 14.57
N ARG A 353 4.96 -2.47 14.62
CA ARG A 353 5.70 -1.25 14.25
C ARG A 353 5.47 -0.78 12.81
N PHE A 354 4.96 -1.64 11.91
CA PHE A 354 4.58 -1.24 10.56
C PHE A 354 3.21 -0.55 10.49
N ALA A 355 2.40 -0.66 11.54
CA ALA A 355 1.14 0.07 11.66
C ALA A 355 1.32 1.48 12.23
N THR A 356 2.46 1.78 12.92
CA THR A 356 2.70 3.08 13.52
C THR A 356 2.88 4.17 12.47
N LEU A 357 2.29 5.34 12.75
CA LEU A 357 2.43 6.53 11.91
C LEU A 357 3.54 7.43 12.46
N SER A 358 4.20 8.16 11.59
CA SER A 358 5.13 9.24 11.96
C SER A 358 4.35 10.53 12.25
N ASP A 359 5.04 11.57 12.77
CA ASP A 359 4.48 12.92 12.99
C ASP A 359 3.90 13.55 11.71
N ARG A 360 4.23 12.99 10.55
CA ARG A 360 3.70 13.37 9.23
C ARG A 360 2.53 12.49 8.77
N LEU A 361 2.03 11.61 9.64
CA LEU A 361 0.95 10.66 9.36
C LEU A 361 1.28 9.67 8.22
N VAL A 362 2.56 9.33 8.10
CA VAL A 362 3.10 8.37 7.12
C VAL A 362 3.58 7.11 7.84
N THR A 363 3.33 5.94 7.26
CA THR A 363 3.89 4.65 7.72
C THR A 363 5.37 4.55 7.36
N GLN A 364 6.22 5.30 8.08
CA GLN A 364 7.63 5.52 7.77
C GLN A 364 8.42 4.23 7.60
N ASN A 365 8.23 3.25 8.52
CA ASN A 365 8.91 1.96 8.44
C ASN A 365 8.55 1.18 7.18
N GLY A 366 7.29 1.29 6.73
CA GLY A 366 6.83 0.70 5.48
C GLY A 366 7.49 1.35 4.26
N VAL A 367 7.56 2.68 4.21
CA VAL A 367 8.21 3.42 3.10
C VAL A 367 9.68 3.03 2.97
N VAL A 368 10.42 2.98 4.10
CA VAL A 368 11.85 2.63 4.09
C VAL A 368 12.06 1.20 3.58
N ILE A 369 11.28 0.22 4.05
CA ILE A 369 11.46 -1.17 3.61
C ILE A 369 11.11 -1.35 2.13
N MET A 370 10.07 -0.66 1.63
CA MET A 370 9.72 -0.66 0.19
C MET A 370 10.86 -0.07 -0.64
N GLY A 371 11.43 1.06 -0.21
CA GLY A 371 12.53 1.71 -0.91
C GLY A 371 13.79 0.84 -0.95
N ILE A 372 14.17 0.23 0.18
CA ILE A 372 15.34 -0.69 0.23
C ILE A 372 15.11 -1.90 -0.67
N ALA A 373 13.93 -2.53 -0.60
CA ALA A 373 13.61 -3.70 -1.42
C ALA A 373 13.61 -3.36 -2.92
N ALA A 374 13.03 -2.23 -3.31
CA ALA A 374 13.03 -1.77 -4.70
C ALA A 374 14.45 -1.45 -5.19
N LEU A 375 15.27 -0.80 -4.36
CA LEU A 375 16.68 -0.52 -4.68
C LEU A 375 17.46 -1.82 -4.93
N LEU A 376 17.29 -2.82 -4.08
CA LEU A 376 17.91 -4.13 -4.25
C LEU A 376 17.48 -4.77 -5.58
N ILE A 377 16.19 -4.73 -5.93
CA ILE A 377 15.71 -5.26 -7.21
C ILE A 377 16.37 -4.54 -8.38
N VAL A 378 16.39 -3.20 -8.39
CA VAL A 378 17.02 -2.41 -9.46
C VAL A 378 18.49 -2.80 -9.65
N VAL A 379 19.23 -2.96 -8.55
CA VAL A 379 20.67 -3.32 -8.60
C VAL A 379 20.84 -4.77 -9.07
N PHE A 380 20.11 -5.74 -8.50
CA PHE A 380 20.27 -7.16 -8.86
C PHE A 380 19.81 -7.48 -10.28
N THR A 381 18.78 -6.79 -10.79
CA THR A 381 18.32 -6.98 -12.16
C THR A 381 19.05 -6.09 -13.16
N SER A 382 20.01 -5.28 -12.70
CA SER A 382 20.71 -4.27 -13.54
C SER A 382 19.74 -3.33 -14.26
N ALA A 383 18.64 -2.99 -13.60
CA ALA A 383 17.54 -2.18 -14.14
C ALA A 383 16.93 -2.76 -15.45
N ALA A 384 16.96 -4.08 -15.63
CA ALA A 384 16.39 -4.75 -16.80
C ALA A 384 14.87 -4.90 -16.67
N VAL A 385 14.13 -4.12 -17.44
CA VAL A 385 12.64 -4.04 -17.40
C VAL A 385 12.00 -5.38 -17.73
N ASN A 386 12.50 -6.11 -18.73
CA ASN A 386 11.99 -7.42 -19.15
C ASN A 386 11.98 -8.45 -18.00
N ILE A 387 13.04 -8.52 -17.18
CA ILE A 387 13.11 -9.40 -16.02
C ILE A 387 12.07 -8.99 -14.97
N MET A 388 11.99 -7.68 -14.69
CA MET A 388 11.05 -7.17 -13.69
C MET A 388 9.58 -7.39 -14.08
N VAL A 389 9.23 -7.27 -15.36
CA VAL A 389 7.87 -7.54 -15.88
C VAL A 389 7.48 -9.00 -15.65
N VAL A 390 8.42 -9.94 -15.77
CA VAL A 390 8.18 -11.36 -15.47
C VAL A 390 7.83 -11.55 -13.99
N LEU A 391 8.66 -11.00 -13.10
CA LEU A 391 8.47 -11.10 -11.65
C LEU A 391 7.18 -10.44 -11.18
N TYR A 392 6.83 -9.31 -11.75
CA TYR A 392 5.69 -8.47 -11.41
C TYR A 392 4.34 -9.13 -11.74
N SER A 393 4.21 -9.66 -12.96
CA SER A 393 2.94 -10.15 -13.48
C SER A 393 2.31 -11.25 -12.62
N ILE A 394 3.10 -12.19 -12.09
CA ILE A 394 2.58 -13.32 -11.28
C ILE A 394 1.90 -12.82 -10.00
N ASN A 395 2.52 -11.88 -9.27
CA ASN A 395 1.99 -11.35 -8.01
C ASN A 395 0.65 -10.63 -8.21
N VAL A 396 0.55 -9.82 -9.26
CA VAL A 396 -0.69 -9.10 -9.61
C VAL A 396 -1.83 -10.08 -9.87
N PHE A 397 -1.58 -11.13 -10.68
CA PHE A 397 -2.63 -12.08 -11.02
C PHE A 397 -3.00 -13.03 -9.88
N VAL A 398 -2.11 -13.30 -8.92
CA VAL A 398 -2.47 -13.95 -7.64
C VAL A 398 -3.49 -13.08 -6.90
N THR A 399 -3.24 -11.78 -6.79
CA THR A 399 -4.14 -10.85 -6.09
C THR A 399 -5.47 -10.68 -6.82
N PHE A 400 -5.44 -10.52 -8.14
CA PHE A 400 -6.66 -10.40 -8.95
C PHE A 400 -7.52 -11.65 -8.84
N SER A 401 -6.93 -12.84 -9.00
CA SER A 401 -7.66 -14.10 -8.91
C SER A 401 -8.30 -14.32 -7.55
N LEU A 402 -7.57 -14.03 -6.45
CA LEU A 402 -8.12 -14.13 -5.09
C LEU A 402 -9.23 -13.10 -4.86
N SER A 403 -9.10 -11.88 -5.39
CA SER A 403 -10.13 -10.85 -5.29
C SER A 403 -11.39 -11.26 -6.05
N GLN A 404 -11.24 -11.73 -7.29
CA GLN A 404 -12.37 -12.21 -8.10
C GLN A 404 -13.06 -13.41 -7.46
N LEU A 405 -12.30 -14.38 -6.95
CA LEU A 405 -12.84 -15.54 -6.24
C LEU A 405 -13.63 -15.13 -4.99
N GLY A 406 -13.09 -14.17 -4.22
CA GLY A 406 -13.78 -13.59 -3.06
C GLY A 406 -15.12 -12.96 -3.45
N MET A 407 -15.13 -12.16 -4.51
CA MET A 407 -16.34 -11.51 -5.03
C MET A 407 -17.36 -12.52 -5.56
N VAL A 408 -16.95 -13.53 -6.32
CA VAL A 408 -17.83 -14.61 -6.79
C VAL A 408 -18.49 -15.32 -5.60
N ARG A 409 -17.69 -15.68 -4.58
CA ARG A 409 -18.23 -16.28 -3.34
C ARG A 409 -19.24 -15.37 -2.65
N HIS A 410 -18.92 -14.09 -2.52
CA HIS A 410 -19.81 -13.12 -1.89
C HIS A 410 -21.15 -13.02 -2.61
N TRP A 411 -21.15 -12.80 -3.94
CA TRP A 411 -22.39 -12.67 -4.71
C TRP A 411 -23.22 -13.96 -4.69
N TRP A 412 -22.57 -15.11 -4.63
CA TRP A 412 -23.27 -16.39 -4.46
C TRP A 412 -23.94 -16.50 -3.08
N GLN A 413 -23.28 -16.04 -2.01
CA GLN A 413 -23.84 -16.07 -0.65
C GLN A 413 -25.03 -15.14 -0.48
N VAL A 414 -24.99 -13.94 -1.07
CA VAL A 414 -26.07 -12.94 -0.95
C VAL A 414 -27.13 -13.05 -2.06
N ARG A 415 -27.14 -14.12 -2.84
CA ARG A 415 -28.04 -14.31 -3.99
C ARG A 415 -29.54 -14.21 -3.66
N ALA A 416 -29.93 -14.49 -2.42
CA ALA A 416 -31.31 -14.42 -1.98
C ALA A 416 -31.78 -12.98 -1.64
N THR A 417 -30.84 -12.09 -1.34
CA THR A 417 -31.13 -10.72 -0.86
C THR A 417 -30.86 -9.63 -1.89
N GLN A 418 -30.04 -9.91 -2.90
CA GLN A 418 -29.64 -8.93 -3.92
C GLN A 418 -30.24 -9.26 -5.29
N ALA A 419 -31.06 -8.36 -5.84
CA ALA A 419 -31.71 -8.57 -7.13
C ALA A 419 -30.69 -8.68 -8.29
N ASP A 420 -29.63 -7.90 -8.27
CA ASP A 420 -28.61 -7.80 -9.34
C ASP A 420 -27.50 -8.84 -9.24
N TRP A 421 -27.60 -9.83 -8.35
CA TRP A 421 -26.54 -10.80 -8.09
C TRP A 421 -26.05 -11.54 -9.34
N LYS A 422 -26.95 -11.88 -10.29
CA LYS A 422 -26.60 -12.58 -11.53
C LYS A 422 -25.64 -11.77 -12.40
N LYS A 423 -25.93 -10.46 -12.59
CA LYS A 423 -25.06 -9.55 -13.34
C LYS A 423 -23.71 -9.38 -12.65
N LYS A 424 -23.73 -9.19 -11.34
CA LYS A 424 -22.52 -8.96 -10.54
C LYS A 424 -21.62 -10.19 -10.49
N ILE A 425 -22.19 -11.39 -10.29
CA ILE A 425 -21.42 -12.64 -10.29
C ILE A 425 -20.87 -12.99 -11.68
N SER A 426 -21.60 -12.68 -12.77
CA SER A 426 -21.11 -12.92 -14.12
C SER A 426 -19.86 -12.10 -14.43
N ILE A 427 -19.84 -10.81 -14.06
CA ILE A 427 -18.67 -9.95 -14.25
C ILE A 427 -17.46 -10.52 -13.49
N ASN A 428 -17.62 -10.85 -12.20
CA ASN A 428 -16.52 -11.40 -11.40
C ASN A 428 -16.15 -12.83 -11.80
N GLY A 429 -17.10 -13.63 -12.29
CA GLY A 429 -16.84 -14.97 -12.81
C GLY A 429 -15.99 -14.96 -14.09
N ILE A 430 -16.34 -14.08 -15.04
CA ILE A 430 -15.53 -13.85 -16.25
C ILE A 430 -14.16 -13.30 -15.83
N GLY A 431 -14.13 -12.33 -14.89
CA GLY A 431 -12.89 -11.82 -14.32
C GLY A 431 -12.01 -12.91 -13.71
N LEU A 432 -12.59 -13.84 -12.96
CA LEU A 432 -11.87 -14.98 -12.37
C LEU A 432 -11.31 -15.92 -13.43
N LEU A 433 -12.09 -16.22 -14.47
CA LEU A 433 -11.62 -17.07 -15.58
C LEU A 433 -10.45 -16.42 -16.33
N LEU A 434 -10.55 -15.12 -16.62
CA LEU A 434 -9.49 -14.37 -17.28
C LEU A 434 -8.24 -14.29 -16.39
N THR A 435 -8.37 -13.79 -15.15
CA THR A 435 -7.23 -13.58 -14.26
C THR A 435 -6.59 -14.90 -13.80
N GLY A 436 -7.40 -15.91 -13.50
CA GLY A 436 -6.93 -17.25 -13.15
C GLY A 436 -6.27 -17.97 -14.33
N GLY A 437 -6.85 -17.84 -15.55
CA GLY A 437 -6.27 -18.36 -16.78
C GLY A 437 -4.92 -17.72 -17.09
N ILE A 438 -4.82 -16.40 -16.98
CA ILE A 438 -3.54 -15.68 -17.15
C ILE A 438 -2.54 -16.11 -16.07
N LEU A 439 -2.95 -16.23 -14.81
CA LEU A 439 -2.06 -16.69 -13.73
C LEU A 439 -1.47 -18.06 -14.03
N LEU A 440 -2.29 -19.02 -14.44
CA LEU A 440 -1.84 -20.36 -14.80
C LEU A 440 -0.87 -20.33 -16.00
N LEU A 441 -1.22 -19.55 -17.02
CA LEU A 441 -0.37 -19.34 -18.18
C LEU A 441 0.99 -18.76 -17.80
N LEU A 442 1.02 -17.72 -16.96
CA LEU A 442 2.23 -17.09 -16.49
C LEU A 442 3.10 -18.05 -15.66
N CYS A 443 2.48 -18.85 -14.79
CA CYS A 443 3.20 -19.85 -13.99
C CYS A 443 3.87 -20.92 -14.87
N VAL A 444 3.29 -21.23 -16.04
CA VAL A 444 3.87 -22.20 -16.98
C VAL A 444 4.91 -21.54 -17.88
N VAL A 445 4.55 -20.45 -18.55
CA VAL A 445 5.39 -19.83 -19.60
C VAL A 445 6.60 -19.10 -19.01
N LYS A 446 6.42 -18.45 -17.85
CA LYS A 446 7.46 -17.62 -17.22
C LYS A 446 8.24 -18.34 -16.11
N PHE A 447 7.95 -19.60 -15.84
CA PHE A 447 8.64 -20.33 -14.76
C PHE A 447 10.15 -20.35 -14.96
N ASP A 448 10.60 -20.75 -16.13
CA ASP A 448 12.03 -20.84 -16.48
C ASP A 448 12.67 -19.45 -16.69
N GLU A 449 11.88 -18.43 -16.99
CA GLU A 449 12.34 -17.04 -17.16
C GLU A 449 12.53 -16.31 -15.81
N GLY A 450 12.43 -17.02 -14.67
CA GLY A 450 12.60 -16.46 -13.31
C GLY A 450 11.30 -16.32 -12.52
N GLY A 451 10.14 -16.71 -13.06
CA GLY A 451 8.86 -16.65 -12.36
C GLY A 451 8.82 -17.45 -11.05
N TRP A 452 9.61 -18.54 -10.95
CA TRP A 452 9.79 -19.31 -9.71
C TRP A 452 10.31 -18.45 -8.55
N ALA A 453 11.17 -17.45 -8.84
CA ALA A 453 11.70 -16.57 -7.81
C ALA A 453 10.60 -15.73 -7.13
N THR A 454 9.62 -15.27 -7.91
CA THR A 454 8.45 -14.55 -7.39
C THR A 454 7.64 -15.41 -6.42
N LEU A 455 7.36 -16.66 -6.82
CA LEU A 455 6.62 -17.60 -5.96
C LEU A 455 7.40 -17.91 -4.68
N LEU A 456 8.73 -18.05 -4.78
CA LEU A 456 9.59 -18.28 -3.62
C LEU A 456 9.59 -17.08 -2.67
N VAL A 457 9.80 -15.86 -3.18
CA VAL A 457 9.81 -14.64 -2.36
C VAL A 457 8.45 -14.44 -1.68
N THR A 458 7.35 -14.60 -2.44
CA THR A 458 5.99 -14.50 -1.87
C THR A 458 5.75 -15.58 -0.82
N GLY A 459 6.22 -16.81 -1.05
CA GLY A 459 6.16 -17.91 -0.09
C GLY A 459 6.95 -17.64 1.19
N VAL A 460 8.12 -17.00 1.09
CA VAL A 460 8.92 -16.56 2.25
C VAL A 460 8.16 -15.51 3.05
N ILE A 461 7.57 -14.49 2.40
CA ILE A 461 6.77 -13.45 3.06
C ILE A 461 5.56 -14.08 3.78
N VAL A 462 4.86 -15.01 3.13
CA VAL A 462 3.73 -15.74 3.72
C VAL A 462 4.20 -16.53 4.95
N SER A 463 5.29 -17.26 4.85
CA SER A 463 5.86 -18.06 5.95
C SER A 463 6.25 -17.19 7.14
N LEU A 464 6.88 -16.03 6.88
CA LEU A 464 7.19 -15.02 7.90
C LEU A 464 5.92 -14.49 8.57
N ALA A 465 4.87 -14.22 7.79
CA ALA A 465 3.59 -13.75 8.33
C ALA A 465 2.94 -14.80 9.27
N PHE A 466 2.97 -16.08 8.89
CA PHE A 466 2.48 -17.16 9.76
C PHE A 466 3.30 -17.29 11.05
N TRP A 467 4.63 -17.15 10.95
CA TRP A 467 5.51 -17.17 12.13
C TRP A 467 5.20 -16.01 13.09
N VAL A 468 5.06 -14.78 12.57
CA VAL A 468 4.67 -13.60 13.35
C VAL A 468 3.30 -13.80 14.00
N LYS A 469 2.30 -14.28 13.24
CA LYS A 469 0.94 -14.53 13.74
C LYS A 469 0.92 -15.56 14.85
N ARG A 470 1.69 -16.65 14.71
CA ARG A 470 1.83 -17.70 15.74
C ARG A 470 2.38 -17.12 17.03
N HIS A 471 3.41 -16.28 16.95
CA HIS A 471 3.99 -15.60 18.10
C HIS A 471 2.97 -14.71 18.81
N TYR A 472 2.28 -13.83 18.08
CA TYR A 472 1.26 -12.96 18.69
C TYR A 472 0.08 -13.72 19.29
N ARG A 473 -0.35 -14.83 18.69
CA ARG A 473 -1.39 -15.69 19.26
C ARG A 473 -0.93 -16.34 20.59
N GLN A 474 0.31 -16.79 20.67
CA GLN A 474 0.86 -17.35 21.89
C GLN A 474 0.95 -16.29 23.00
N THR A 475 1.45 -15.10 22.66
CA THR A 475 1.50 -13.96 23.60
C THR A 475 0.10 -13.59 24.08
N GLN A 476 -0.89 -13.53 23.21
CA GLN A 476 -2.26 -13.19 23.56
C GLN A 476 -2.89 -14.22 24.51
N LYS A 477 -2.62 -15.51 24.33
CA LYS A 477 -3.08 -16.56 25.26
C LYS A 477 -2.47 -16.39 26.64
N LYS A 478 -1.19 -16.02 26.73
CA LYS A 478 -0.52 -15.73 28.00
C LYS A 478 -1.11 -14.49 28.67
N LEU A 479 -1.34 -13.40 27.91
CA LEU A 479 -1.99 -12.17 28.42
C LEU A 479 -3.42 -12.41 28.91
N HIS A 480 -4.16 -13.37 28.34
CA HIS A 480 -5.51 -13.70 28.79
C HIS A 480 -5.54 -14.11 30.28
N ARG A 481 -4.52 -14.82 30.75
CA ARG A 481 -4.41 -15.19 32.20
C ARG A 481 -4.26 -13.96 33.09
N LEU A 482 -3.54 -12.93 32.65
CA LEU A 482 -3.46 -11.68 33.42
C LEU A 482 -4.80 -10.94 33.45
N ASN A 483 -5.62 -11.09 32.42
CA ASN A 483 -6.94 -10.44 32.37
C ASN A 483 -7.99 -11.15 33.26
N GLU A 484 -7.75 -12.37 33.75
CA GLU A 484 -8.57 -13.00 34.77
C GLU A 484 -8.59 -12.18 36.08
N LEU A 485 -7.46 -11.48 36.36
CA LEU A 485 -7.41 -10.57 37.49
C LEU A 485 -8.37 -9.37 37.32
N VAL A 486 -8.62 -8.94 36.10
CA VAL A 486 -9.57 -7.85 35.80
C VAL A 486 -10.98 -8.27 36.21
N ALA A 487 -11.38 -9.50 35.88
CA ALA A 487 -12.69 -10.04 36.27
C ALA A 487 -12.82 -10.14 37.78
N ALA A 488 -11.77 -10.62 38.48
CA ALA A 488 -11.72 -10.68 39.94
C ALA A 488 -11.80 -9.28 40.59
N ALA A 489 -11.05 -8.31 40.05
CA ALA A 489 -11.07 -6.92 40.53
C ALA A 489 -12.43 -6.25 40.33
N LEU A 490 -13.13 -6.51 39.22
CA LEU A 490 -14.48 -6.01 38.97
C LEU A 490 -15.53 -6.67 39.89
N ALA A 491 -15.38 -7.97 40.20
CA ALA A 491 -16.23 -8.67 41.16
C ALA A 491 -16.05 -8.11 42.57
N ASP A 492 -14.79 -7.85 42.98
CA ASP A 492 -14.46 -7.21 44.26
C ASP A 492 -15.04 -5.79 44.35
N ASP A 493 -14.95 -5.03 43.25
CA ASP A 493 -15.45 -3.64 43.14
C ASP A 493 -16.99 -3.54 43.34
N ALA A 494 -17.72 -4.61 43.07
CA ALA A 494 -19.16 -4.69 43.31
C ALA A 494 -19.53 -4.87 44.82
N ILE A 495 -18.57 -5.33 45.61
CA ILE A 495 -18.79 -5.66 47.05
C ILE A 495 -18.20 -4.57 47.96
N VAL A 496 -17.21 -3.80 47.46
CA VAL A 496 -16.55 -2.75 48.26
C VAL A 496 -17.51 -1.62 48.57
N LYS A 497 -17.66 -1.31 49.87
CA LYS A 497 -18.40 -0.11 50.30
C LYS A 497 -17.68 1.13 49.84
N GLU A 498 -18.37 1.98 49.10
CA GLU A 498 -17.84 3.25 48.63
C GLU A 498 -17.37 4.11 49.78
N LYS A 499 -16.11 4.52 49.73
CA LYS A 499 -15.53 5.53 50.59
C LYS A 499 -15.48 6.85 49.88
N THR A 500 -15.77 7.94 50.57
CA THR A 500 -15.61 9.27 49.99
C THR A 500 -14.12 9.57 49.78
N PRO A 501 -13.66 9.86 48.56
CA PRO A 501 -12.25 10.19 48.35
C PRO A 501 -11.90 11.51 49.05
N PRO A 502 -10.68 11.64 49.57
CA PRO A 502 -10.21 12.90 50.16
C PRO A 502 -10.07 14.00 49.08
N PRO A 503 -10.09 15.28 49.50
CA PRO A 503 -9.76 16.37 48.56
C PRO A 503 -8.33 16.24 48.05
N CYS A 504 -8.05 16.88 46.89
CA CYS A 504 -6.71 16.89 46.32
C CYS A 504 -5.70 17.61 47.22
N ASP A 505 -4.67 16.93 47.65
CA ASP A 505 -3.48 17.54 48.24
C ASP A 505 -2.33 17.44 47.21
N VAL A 506 -2.00 18.56 46.58
CA VAL A 506 -0.95 18.64 45.56
C VAL A 506 0.46 18.39 46.11
N ASN A 507 0.66 18.57 47.41
CA ASN A 507 1.94 18.34 48.10
C ASN A 507 2.11 16.91 48.63
N ALA A 508 1.05 16.11 48.58
CA ALA A 508 1.12 14.72 48.99
C ALA A 508 1.88 13.86 47.98
N ARG A 509 2.43 12.75 48.48
CA ARG A 509 3.12 11.78 47.62
C ARG A 509 2.14 11.19 46.60
N THR A 510 2.48 11.33 45.33
CA THR A 510 1.61 10.98 44.21
C THR A 510 2.21 9.84 43.39
N ALA A 511 1.50 8.74 43.26
CA ALA A 511 1.84 7.64 42.37
C ALA A 511 1.22 7.86 40.99
N VAL A 512 2.05 7.96 39.95
CA VAL A 512 1.62 8.21 38.57
C VAL A 512 1.82 6.95 37.73
N PHE A 513 0.76 6.43 37.15
CA PHE A 513 0.76 5.18 36.38
C PHE A 513 0.61 5.43 34.90
N LEU A 514 1.56 4.93 34.11
CA LEU A 514 1.38 4.84 32.67
C LEU A 514 0.63 3.55 32.34
N VAL A 515 -0.57 3.69 31.80
CA VAL A 515 -1.47 2.57 31.49
C VAL A 515 -1.87 2.57 30.01
N ASN A 516 -2.23 1.38 29.49
CA ASN A 516 -2.76 1.22 28.15
C ASN A 516 -4.09 0.44 28.21
N GLY A 517 -5.14 1.13 28.69
CA GLY A 517 -6.44 0.55 28.96
C GLY A 517 -6.53 -0.20 30.30
N PHE A 518 -7.77 -0.45 30.75
CA PHE A 518 -8.07 -1.17 31.99
C PHE A 518 -7.90 -2.68 31.76
N ASN A 519 -6.68 -3.17 31.87
CA ASN A 519 -6.29 -4.55 31.56
C ASN A 519 -5.42 -5.16 32.69
N GLY A 520 -5.11 -6.45 32.56
CA GLY A 520 -4.33 -7.19 33.56
C GLY A 520 -2.96 -6.59 33.82
N LEU A 521 -2.25 -6.09 32.80
CA LEU A 521 -0.94 -5.45 32.98
C LEU A 521 -1.03 -4.20 33.87
N GLY A 522 -1.97 -3.31 33.56
CA GLY A 522 -2.19 -2.08 34.33
C GLY A 522 -2.60 -2.36 35.77
N LEU A 523 -3.52 -3.32 35.98
CA LEU A 523 -3.98 -3.71 37.33
C LEU A 523 -2.88 -4.40 38.14
N HIS A 524 -2.12 -5.32 37.54
CA HIS A 524 -0.96 -5.94 38.21
C HIS A 524 0.07 -4.89 38.63
N THR A 525 0.33 -3.91 37.79
CA THR A 525 1.26 -2.81 38.10
C THR A 525 0.73 -2.00 39.28
N LEU A 526 -0.54 -1.57 39.22
CA LEU A 526 -1.19 -0.82 40.29
C LEU A 526 -1.15 -1.57 41.62
N LEU A 527 -1.62 -2.83 41.64
CA LEU A 527 -1.68 -3.64 42.87
C LEU A 527 -0.29 -3.97 43.40
N ALA A 528 0.70 -4.18 42.55
CA ALA A 528 2.09 -4.38 42.95
C ALA A 528 2.66 -3.14 43.65
N VAL A 529 2.42 -1.93 43.15
CA VAL A 529 2.84 -0.67 43.78
C VAL A 529 2.15 -0.48 45.12
N VAL A 530 0.84 -0.65 45.19
CA VAL A 530 0.07 -0.56 46.47
C VAL A 530 0.60 -1.54 47.50
N ARG A 531 0.98 -2.76 47.10
CA ARG A 531 1.53 -3.77 48.00
C ARG A 531 2.98 -3.51 48.43
N MET A 532 3.83 -3.01 47.50
CA MET A 532 5.24 -2.72 47.79
C MET A 532 5.42 -1.45 48.64
N PHE A 533 4.52 -0.48 48.47
CA PHE A 533 4.58 0.82 49.14
C PHE A 533 3.29 1.11 49.92
N PRO A 534 2.96 0.31 50.95
CA PRO A 534 1.71 0.45 51.69
C PRO A 534 1.65 1.79 52.43
N LYS A 535 0.57 2.56 52.19
CA LYS A 535 0.34 3.89 52.78
C LYS A 535 1.41 4.97 52.49
N VAL A 536 2.15 4.81 51.40
CA VAL A 536 3.19 5.79 50.99
C VAL A 536 2.58 6.87 50.11
N TYR A 537 1.60 6.51 49.28
CA TYR A 537 0.97 7.40 48.32
C TYR A 537 -0.46 7.70 48.70
N ASP A 538 -0.81 8.97 48.70
CA ASP A 538 -2.15 9.48 48.97
C ASP A 538 -2.92 9.76 47.68
N ASN A 539 -2.23 10.19 46.61
CA ASN A 539 -2.80 10.47 45.31
C ASN A 539 -2.40 9.42 44.29
N TYR A 540 -3.31 9.11 43.37
CA TYR A 540 -3.10 8.17 42.27
C TYR A 540 -3.51 8.83 40.95
N VAL A 541 -2.57 8.96 40.03
CA VAL A 541 -2.80 9.59 38.72
C VAL A 541 -2.57 8.58 37.63
N PHE A 542 -3.48 8.50 36.66
CA PHE A 542 -3.40 7.57 35.55
C PHE A 542 -3.19 8.30 34.22
N LEU A 543 -2.14 7.94 33.48
CA LEU A 543 -1.80 8.51 32.20
C LEU A 543 -2.02 7.48 31.09
N GLN A 544 -2.78 7.84 30.08
CA GLN A 544 -2.98 7.00 28.90
C GLN A 544 -2.73 7.77 27.63
N VAL A 545 -1.93 7.19 26.71
CA VAL A 545 -1.73 7.71 25.37
C VAL A 545 -2.53 6.88 24.39
N GLY A 546 -3.49 7.50 23.72
CA GLY A 546 -4.18 6.89 22.58
C GLY A 546 -3.29 7.02 21.33
N VAL A 547 -2.81 5.88 20.83
CA VAL A 547 -1.90 5.85 19.69
C VAL A 547 -2.67 5.87 18.40
N LEU A 548 -2.37 6.86 17.56
CA LEU A 548 -2.86 6.91 16.19
C LEU A 548 -1.99 6.00 15.32
N ASP A 549 -2.57 4.93 14.85
CA ASP A 549 -1.97 4.00 13.91
C ASP A 549 -2.75 3.96 12.57
N ALA A 550 -2.23 3.24 11.60
CA ALA A 550 -2.86 3.11 10.29
C ALA A 550 -4.24 2.43 10.34
N GLY A 551 -4.56 1.69 11.40
CA GLY A 551 -5.86 1.06 11.62
C GLY A 551 -6.93 2.06 12.09
N ASN A 552 -6.54 3.00 12.95
CA ASN A 552 -7.43 3.97 13.60
C ASN A 552 -7.49 5.31 12.84
N PHE A 553 -6.52 5.59 11.96
CA PHE A 553 -6.47 6.84 11.21
C PHE A 553 -7.18 6.70 9.84
N LYS A 554 -8.51 6.60 9.86
CA LYS A 554 -9.36 6.48 8.66
C LYS A 554 -10.30 7.67 8.42
N GLY A 555 -10.44 8.54 9.41
CA GLY A 555 -11.31 9.71 9.37
C GLY A 555 -11.24 10.50 10.67
N ALA A 556 -11.94 11.65 10.74
CA ALA A 556 -12.02 12.46 11.95
C ALA A 556 -12.81 11.75 13.05
N ASP A 557 -13.85 11.01 12.67
CA ASP A 557 -14.73 10.32 13.62
C ASP A 557 -13.97 9.21 14.35
N GLU A 558 -13.06 8.49 13.67
CA GLU A 558 -12.24 7.45 14.29
C GLU A 558 -11.23 8.02 15.30
N VAL A 559 -10.73 9.24 15.09
CA VAL A 559 -9.86 9.92 16.07
C VAL A 559 -10.64 10.27 17.33
N GLU A 560 -11.89 10.76 17.16
CA GLU A 560 -12.76 11.07 18.31
C GLU A 560 -13.17 9.78 19.04
N ASN A 561 -13.53 8.72 18.32
CA ASN A 561 -13.81 7.40 18.91
C ASN A 561 -12.61 6.87 19.73
N LEU A 562 -11.37 7.07 19.24
CA LEU A 562 -10.16 6.69 19.98
C LEU A 562 -10.00 7.52 21.26
N ARG A 563 -10.33 8.80 21.21
CA ARG A 563 -10.32 9.70 22.37
C ARG A 563 -11.32 9.22 23.42
N GLU A 564 -12.58 9.02 23.04
CA GLU A 564 -13.64 8.54 23.92
C GLU A 564 -13.30 7.18 24.53
N TYR A 565 -12.80 6.25 23.71
CA TYR A 565 -12.35 4.94 24.17
C TYR A 565 -11.24 5.06 25.21
N SER A 566 -10.20 5.85 24.93
CA SER A 566 -9.06 6.04 25.84
C SER A 566 -9.51 6.67 27.15
N GLN A 567 -10.42 7.65 27.09
CA GLN A 567 -10.97 8.31 28.28
C GLN A 567 -11.81 7.35 29.11
N LYS A 568 -12.66 6.55 28.48
CA LYS A 568 -13.48 5.54 29.16
C LYS A 568 -12.60 4.50 29.87
N GLU A 569 -11.56 4.02 29.20
CA GLU A 569 -10.68 2.99 29.79
C GLU A 569 -9.86 3.52 30.97
N VAL A 570 -9.30 4.73 30.87
CA VAL A 570 -8.55 5.30 32.01
C VAL A 570 -9.46 5.67 33.17
N GLN A 571 -10.71 6.12 32.90
CA GLN A 571 -11.69 6.46 33.92
C GLN A 571 -12.08 5.23 34.79
N ARG A 572 -11.97 4.02 34.28
CA ARG A 572 -12.17 2.78 35.06
C ARG A 572 -11.16 2.65 36.20
N PHE A 573 -9.90 3.06 36.01
CA PHE A 573 -8.91 3.10 37.10
C PHE A 573 -9.26 4.16 38.13
N VAL A 574 -9.72 5.34 37.69
CA VAL A 574 -10.17 6.41 38.59
C VAL A 574 -11.29 5.91 39.45
N THR A 575 -12.32 5.34 38.85
CA THR A 575 -13.48 4.79 39.58
C THR A 575 -13.05 3.68 40.58
N TYR A 576 -12.17 2.76 40.13
CA TYR A 576 -11.68 1.66 40.95
C TYR A 576 -10.96 2.12 42.22
N MET A 577 -10.12 3.16 42.13
CA MET A 577 -9.36 3.68 43.29
C MET A 577 -10.14 4.69 44.12
N SER A 578 -11.01 5.52 43.51
CA SER A 578 -11.88 6.46 44.23
C SER A 578 -12.80 5.74 45.20
N LYS A 579 -13.43 4.63 44.78
CA LYS A 579 -14.28 3.81 45.65
C LYS A 579 -13.55 3.27 46.88
N ARG A 580 -12.21 3.13 46.78
CA ARG A 580 -11.37 2.67 47.88
C ARG A 580 -10.89 3.81 48.79
N GLY A 581 -11.31 5.05 48.51
CA GLY A 581 -11.05 6.21 49.33
C GLY A 581 -9.71 6.90 49.05
N PHE A 582 -9.20 6.82 47.80
CA PHE A 582 -8.01 7.54 47.37
C PHE A 582 -8.37 8.71 46.44
N TYR A 583 -7.62 9.79 46.54
CA TYR A 583 -7.71 10.83 45.50
C TYR A 583 -7.18 10.29 44.18
N THR A 584 -7.94 10.48 43.10
CA THR A 584 -7.56 9.95 41.78
C THR A 584 -7.93 10.90 40.66
N GLU A 585 -7.05 11.01 39.68
CA GLU A 585 -7.32 11.72 38.41
C GLU A 585 -6.68 10.98 37.23
N ALA A 586 -7.13 11.34 36.02
CA ALA A 586 -6.62 10.77 34.80
C ALA A 586 -6.35 11.83 33.75
N HIS A 587 -5.28 11.62 32.98
CA HIS A 587 -4.93 12.45 31.84
C HIS A 587 -4.75 11.57 30.61
N ILE A 588 -5.25 12.06 29.46
CA ILE A 588 -5.09 11.40 28.18
C ILE A 588 -4.40 12.32 27.18
N ALA A 589 -3.59 11.73 26.31
CA ALA A 589 -3.08 12.38 25.11
C ALA A 589 -3.36 11.48 23.89
N LEU A 590 -3.48 12.08 22.73
CA LEU A 590 -3.53 11.38 21.45
C LEU A 590 -2.32 11.79 20.63
N GLY A 591 -1.63 10.82 20.06
CA GLY A 591 -0.47 11.10 19.23
C GLY A 591 0.01 9.87 18.46
N THR A 592 0.99 10.10 17.61
CA THR A 592 1.66 9.05 16.82
C THR A 592 2.84 8.44 17.56
N ASP A 593 3.47 9.18 18.47
CA ASP A 593 4.60 8.74 19.30
C ASP A 593 4.20 8.65 20.78
N ILE A 594 4.10 7.42 21.27
CA ILE A 594 3.76 7.12 22.67
C ILE A 594 4.74 7.78 23.65
N VAL A 595 6.07 7.73 23.34
CA VAL A 595 7.11 8.18 24.25
C VAL A 595 7.08 9.71 24.39
N GLU A 596 6.87 10.39 23.26
CA GLU A 596 6.80 11.85 23.24
C GLU A 596 5.57 12.36 23.99
N GLU A 597 4.40 11.80 23.69
CA GLU A 597 3.15 12.24 24.33
C GLU A 597 3.08 11.84 25.81
N ALA A 598 3.57 10.65 26.17
CA ALA A 598 3.67 10.24 27.56
C ALA A 598 4.64 11.14 28.36
N ALA A 599 5.78 11.53 27.76
CA ALA A 599 6.71 12.45 28.42
C ALA A 599 6.08 13.83 28.67
N LYS A 600 5.34 14.39 27.70
CA LYS A 600 4.58 15.64 27.87
C LYS A 600 3.55 15.54 29.01
N LEU A 601 2.79 14.44 29.06
CA LEU A 601 1.83 14.20 30.16
C LEU A 601 2.54 14.09 31.50
N CYS A 602 3.67 13.40 31.56
CA CYS A 602 4.46 13.27 32.78
C CYS A 602 4.97 14.63 33.30
N GLU A 603 5.37 15.53 32.41
CA GLU A 603 5.79 16.90 32.76
C GLU A 603 4.65 17.71 33.34
N VAL A 604 3.46 17.70 32.69
CA VAL A 604 2.26 18.40 33.18
C VAL A 604 1.87 17.91 34.57
N VAL A 605 1.92 16.60 34.80
CA VAL A 605 1.59 16.03 36.12
C VAL A 605 2.69 16.34 37.15
N ALA A 606 3.97 16.35 36.76
CA ALA A 606 5.07 16.68 37.68
C ALA A 606 5.07 18.18 38.10
N GLU A 607 4.54 19.07 37.25
CA GLU A 607 4.35 20.49 37.60
C GLU A 607 3.21 20.64 38.62
N LYS A 608 2.13 19.88 38.49
CA LYS A 608 0.98 19.89 39.42
C LYS A 608 1.30 19.19 40.75
N PHE A 609 2.03 18.07 40.70
CA PHE A 609 2.38 17.25 41.85
C PHE A 609 3.90 17.17 42.01
N PRO A 610 4.52 18.05 42.82
CA PRO A 610 5.98 18.08 42.97
C PRO A 610 6.59 16.75 43.50
N GLN A 611 5.79 15.97 44.27
CA GLN A 611 6.21 14.67 44.81
C GLN A 611 5.72 13.48 43.96
N ALA A 612 5.54 13.68 42.64
CA ALA A 612 5.11 12.63 41.73
C ALA A 612 6.23 11.60 41.49
N GLN A 613 5.87 10.33 41.57
CA GLN A 613 6.71 9.20 41.20
C GLN A 613 6.03 8.37 40.09
N PHE A 614 6.77 8.10 39.03
CA PHE A 614 6.21 7.45 37.82
C PHE A 614 6.41 5.94 37.86
N PHE A 615 5.36 5.21 37.44
CA PHE A 615 5.32 3.75 37.39
C PHE A 615 4.82 3.25 36.05
N ALA A 616 5.43 2.19 35.53
CA ALA A 616 4.91 1.44 34.40
C ALA A 616 5.17 -0.06 34.54
N GLY A 617 4.30 -0.87 33.98
CA GLY A 617 4.49 -2.31 33.89
C GLY A 617 5.19 -2.70 32.59
N GLN A 618 6.15 -3.61 32.67
CA GLN A 618 6.80 -4.23 31.51
C GLN A 618 6.51 -5.73 31.51
N LEU A 619 6.05 -6.26 30.39
CA LEU A 619 5.88 -7.70 30.21
C LEU A 619 7.26 -8.36 30.14
N VAL A 620 7.46 -9.38 30.98
CA VAL A 620 8.66 -10.21 30.99
C VAL A 620 8.27 -11.63 30.63
N PHE A 621 8.90 -12.16 29.59
CA PHE A 621 8.69 -13.54 29.14
C PHE A 621 9.72 -14.45 29.81
N LYS A 622 9.27 -15.60 30.32
CA LYS A 622 10.13 -16.58 30.99
C LYS A 622 11.28 -17.05 30.07
N ASP A 623 10.98 -17.23 28.80
CA ASP A 623 11.95 -17.58 27.75
C ASP A 623 12.11 -16.38 26.79
N GLU A 624 13.19 -15.63 26.93
CA GLU A 624 13.54 -14.60 25.96
C GLU A 624 14.04 -15.24 24.67
N SER A 625 13.26 -15.10 23.60
CA SER A 625 13.64 -15.50 22.24
C SER A 625 13.96 -14.26 21.37
N PHE A 626 14.65 -14.48 20.24
CA PHE A 626 14.84 -13.43 19.25
C PHE A 626 13.49 -12.80 18.82
N ALA A 627 12.44 -13.63 18.71
CA ALA A 627 11.10 -13.17 18.38
C ALA A 627 10.53 -12.20 19.43
N THR A 628 10.70 -12.48 20.73
CA THR A 628 10.21 -11.59 21.80
C THR A 628 10.92 -10.25 21.79
N ARG A 629 12.23 -10.22 21.56
CA ARG A 629 13.01 -8.97 21.48
C ARG A 629 12.64 -8.15 20.24
N TRP A 630 12.43 -8.79 19.11
CA TRP A 630 12.19 -8.12 17.84
C TRP A 630 10.74 -7.66 17.65
N LEU A 631 9.76 -8.40 18.18
CA LEU A 631 8.33 -8.15 17.99
C LEU A 631 7.70 -7.29 19.09
N HIS A 632 8.34 -7.15 20.25
CA HIS A 632 7.82 -6.32 21.34
C HIS A 632 8.59 -5.01 21.47
N ASN A 633 7.86 -3.92 21.71
CA ASN A 633 8.44 -2.59 21.87
C ASN A 633 9.02 -2.43 23.27
N HIS A 634 10.16 -1.76 23.37
CA HIS A 634 10.80 -1.34 24.61
C HIS A 634 10.43 0.10 25.00
N THR A 635 9.22 0.53 24.67
CA THR A 635 8.70 1.90 24.82
C THR A 635 8.85 2.43 26.26
N VAL A 636 8.64 1.56 27.25
CA VAL A 636 8.74 1.95 28.67
C VAL A 636 10.16 2.32 29.06
N PHE A 637 11.18 1.62 28.55
CA PHE A 637 12.58 1.94 28.81
C PHE A 637 13.04 3.22 28.11
N GLU A 638 12.51 3.49 26.94
CA GLU A 638 12.78 4.74 26.21
C GLU A 638 12.18 5.94 26.94
N LEU A 639 10.93 5.79 27.43
CA LEU A 639 10.29 6.79 28.28
C LEU A 639 11.06 7.01 29.58
N GLN A 640 11.47 5.94 30.27
CA GLN A 640 12.29 6.02 31.49
C GLN A 640 13.58 6.82 31.24
N ARG A 641 14.29 6.53 30.13
CA ARG A 641 15.51 7.25 29.75
C ARG A 641 15.24 8.74 29.54
N ARG A 642 14.11 9.08 28.91
CA ARG A 642 13.74 10.48 28.63
C ARG A 642 13.37 11.22 29.93
N LEU A 643 12.62 10.60 30.83
CA LEU A 643 12.30 11.15 32.14
C LEU A 643 13.54 11.31 32.99
N TYR A 644 14.44 10.34 32.98
CA TYR A 644 15.74 10.42 33.68
C TYR A 644 16.57 11.63 33.23
N GLN A 645 16.63 11.91 31.92
CA GLN A 645 17.32 13.09 31.39
C GLN A 645 16.70 14.40 31.88
N ASN A 646 15.43 14.41 32.26
CA ASN A 646 14.72 15.56 32.83
C ASN A 646 14.72 15.54 34.38
N GLY A 647 15.53 14.68 35.01
CA GLY A 647 15.65 14.58 36.48
C GLY A 647 14.46 13.91 37.15
N ARG A 648 13.63 13.14 36.42
CA ARG A 648 12.45 12.46 36.96
C ARG A 648 12.71 10.96 37.12
N ALA A 649 12.39 10.42 38.32
CA ALA A 649 12.50 8.99 38.58
C ALA A 649 11.28 8.22 38.07
N MET A 650 11.52 7.10 37.35
CA MET A 650 10.50 6.17 36.90
C MET A 650 10.87 4.73 37.27
N LEU A 651 9.96 4.02 37.92
CA LEU A 651 10.10 2.60 38.24
C LEU A 651 9.36 1.76 37.21
N ILE A 652 10.06 0.75 36.68
CA ILE A 652 9.49 -0.23 35.76
C ILE A 652 9.31 -1.53 36.51
N LEU A 653 8.07 -2.02 36.58
CA LEU A 653 7.72 -3.25 37.28
C LEU A 653 7.68 -4.43 36.31
N PRO A 654 8.45 -5.50 36.54
CA PRO A 654 8.39 -6.69 35.71
C PRO A 654 7.11 -7.48 35.99
N ILE A 655 6.28 -7.67 34.97
CA ILE A 655 5.10 -8.50 35.03
C ILE A 655 5.37 -9.76 34.20
N GLN A 656 5.56 -10.88 34.88
CA GLN A 656 5.89 -12.16 34.24
C GLN A 656 4.67 -12.77 33.55
N VAL A 657 4.87 -13.30 32.32
CA VAL A 657 3.81 -13.87 31.46
C VAL A 657 4.15 -15.30 31.03
#